data_081616ac61b19cb3caa7623c9a0c2109
#
_entry.id   081616ac61b19cb3caa7623c9a0c2109
#
_cell.length_a   1.000
_cell.length_b   1.000
_cell.length_c   1.000
_cell.angle_alpha   90.00
_cell.angle_beta   90.00
_cell.angle_gamma   90.00
#
_symmetry.space_group_name_H-M   'P 1'
#
loop_
_entity.id
_entity.type
_entity.pdbx_description
1 polymer ?
#
loop_
_entity_poly.entity_id
_entity_poly.type
_entity_poly.pdbx_seq_one_letter_code
_entity_poly.pdbx_strand_id
1 'polypeptide(L)'
;MSRFVKLLATVGTALCLVGGLHATGYFGPYIYLDDGGKNVQGSPEFYWGLEVRRISRDFHPPEKLVVSKEAAQKNEEEEPEERTKKTSDNTTETDLKDFDSAVQEARIKPADPAKAKEQHKQARAALDATASGTPTPLPTEFDSEFAAYHKGAAAYLKQQWAEARAAWENLLKQPEQDRRYRTVWAAFMLGKVSLKEKDFPTATQWFQRTRELAKAGFADSLGLAAESYGWEGRAEWKQDHPERAAPLFMNQLALGDASAVVSLKAVIPDREPASGLLNYGPEPEEREKWTDEQKRKEEQRETAKLKVAAQDPLLRRLVTVHILATAVSPDYYYTEGLKKAGVNRSARWFNIIQEANLSRIDDAEYLGWISYNEGDYKGAAHWLELSKGDSAAALWLKAKLQLRAGKFADATNTMSRAVEIMKTSAAYTSREGEEWATEDLSAKGEYWGFASSASGDLGGLRLARGDFVQALDVLFKGQLWEDAAFVAERVLTTNELKQYVDALPKTEPPKEGEDYNKKLRYLLGRRLVRDDRYADAKQYLSPPYDKVLEKYVKALKDGANEKLSKTERAHAWFTAAWLARYDGMELMGTEGAPDAYAESGEFEMPDLAKERRSGAYQTIAYDKEGNASYDENGNPKMKSVPAVLKASAKEIQRLNMNKITPDIRFHYRLIAGALAMKAAALLPDNSEEVADVVNQAGMWVKDRDEKVGNRYYQVIDHRCAKTKIGQADIAKHWFVDQEGPWSKAEQQAYQAFHKEIGLEPPPESESVPELESSPEPESSPEPSPR
;
A
#
# COMPACT_ATOMS: atom_id res chain seq x y z
N MET A 1 21.04 -37.41 -22.63
CA MET A 1 20.58 -36.29 -21.76
C MET A 1 19.90 -35.14 -22.47
N SER A 2 19.37 -35.25 -23.67
CA SER A 2 18.84 -34.05 -24.39
C SER A 2 17.36 -34.09 -24.77
N ARG A 3 16.65 -35.21 -24.66
CA ARG A 3 15.20 -35.27 -24.98
C ARG A 3 14.29 -35.20 -23.74
N PHE A 4 14.77 -35.70 -22.60
CA PHE A 4 14.01 -35.67 -21.34
C PHE A 4 13.99 -34.28 -20.70
N VAL A 5 15.08 -33.53 -20.81
CA VAL A 5 15.17 -32.13 -20.30
C VAL A 5 14.32 -31.18 -21.14
N LYS A 6 14.22 -31.39 -22.45
CA LYS A 6 13.33 -30.58 -23.31
C LYS A 6 11.85 -30.88 -23.09
N LEU A 7 11.49 -32.12 -22.74
CA LEU A 7 10.11 -32.48 -22.42
C LEU A 7 9.67 -31.90 -21.07
N LEU A 8 10.55 -31.89 -20.07
CA LEU A 8 10.29 -31.27 -18.77
C LEU A 8 10.22 -29.74 -18.87
N ALA A 9 11.04 -29.11 -19.71
CA ALA A 9 10.94 -27.66 -19.95
C ALA A 9 9.65 -27.28 -20.69
N THR A 10 9.18 -28.09 -21.66
CA THR A 10 7.94 -27.82 -22.40
C THR A 10 6.69 -28.07 -21.55
N VAL A 11 6.71 -29.08 -20.68
CA VAL A 11 5.61 -29.35 -19.73
C VAL A 11 5.61 -28.32 -18.60
N GLY A 12 6.78 -27.86 -18.13
CA GLY A 12 6.91 -26.78 -17.16
C GLY A 12 6.40 -25.43 -17.70
N THR A 13 6.70 -25.11 -18.95
CA THR A 13 6.23 -23.86 -19.59
C THR A 13 4.73 -23.92 -19.93
N ALA A 14 4.20 -25.10 -20.29
CA ALA A 14 2.76 -25.28 -20.50
C ALA A 14 1.96 -25.23 -19.19
N LEU A 15 2.51 -25.74 -18.08
CA LEU A 15 1.90 -25.64 -16.73
C LEU A 15 1.97 -24.21 -16.17
N CYS A 16 3.01 -23.45 -16.47
CA CYS A 16 3.07 -22.02 -16.14
C CYS A 16 2.12 -21.15 -16.97
N LEU A 17 1.84 -21.53 -18.25
CA LEU A 17 0.88 -20.84 -19.10
C LEU A 17 -0.58 -21.18 -18.76
N VAL A 18 -0.86 -22.36 -18.24
CA VAL A 18 -2.22 -22.74 -17.78
C VAL A 18 -2.50 -22.21 -16.36
N GLY A 19 -1.47 -22.04 -15.51
CA GLY A 19 -1.60 -21.40 -14.19
C GLY A 19 -1.77 -19.88 -14.26
N GLY A 20 -1.35 -19.22 -15.36
CA GLY A 20 -1.45 -17.77 -15.54
C GLY A 20 -2.81 -17.26 -16.05
N LEU A 21 -3.72 -18.14 -16.47
CA LEU A 21 -5.03 -17.76 -17.02
C LEU A 21 -6.18 -17.77 -16.00
N HIS A 22 -5.92 -18.09 -14.72
CA HIS A 22 -6.95 -18.08 -13.67
C HIS A 22 -6.76 -16.98 -12.62
N ALA A 23 -5.87 -16.02 -12.84
CA ALA A 23 -5.60 -14.90 -11.92
C ALA A 23 -6.10 -13.55 -12.43
N THR A 24 -7.12 -13.52 -13.29
CA THR A 24 -7.81 -12.29 -13.68
C THR A 24 -9.16 -12.19 -12.96
N GLY A 25 -9.15 -12.29 -11.64
CA GLY A 25 -10.24 -11.83 -10.81
C GLY A 25 -10.28 -10.30 -10.85
N TYR A 26 -11.47 -9.74 -10.95
CA TYR A 26 -11.68 -8.32 -10.73
C TYR A 26 -11.25 -7.96 -9.30
N PHE A 27 -10.25 -7.10 -9.20
CA PHE A 27 -9.86 -6.44 -7.95
C PHE A 27 -10.56 -5.09 -7.93
N GLY A 28 -11.79 -5.06 -7.42
CA GLY A 28 -12.51 -3.81 -7.23
C GLY A 28 -11.79 -2.87 -6.26
N PRO A 29 -12.16 -1.59 -6.28
CA PRO A 29 -11.61 -0.65 -5.33
C PRO A 29 -11.90 -1.12 -3.90
N TYR A 30 -10.90 -0.97 -3.03
CA TYR A 30 -10.98 -1.41 -1.65
C TYR A 30 -11.70 -0.36 -0.80
N ILE A 31 -12.85 -0.74 -0.22
CA ILE A 31 -13.72 0.14 0.56
C ILE A 31 -13.63 -0.26 2.04
N TYR A 32 -13.23 0.66 2.91
CA TYR A 32 -13.06 0.38 4.35
C TYR A 32 -14.38 -0.01 5.05
N LEU A 33 -15.49 0.52 4.58
CA LEU A 33 -16.82 0.37 5.19
C LEU A 33 -17.68 -0.76 4.59
N ASP A 34 -17.20 -1.52 3.59
CA ASP A 34 -17.98 -2.53 2.86
C ASP A 34 -18.16 -3.87 3.62
N ASP A 35 -17.48 -4.04 4.73
CA ASP A 35 -17.52 -5.25 5.55
C ASP A 35 -18.60 -5.23 6.67
N GLY A 36 -19.59 -4.38 6.55
CA GLY A 36 -20.65 -4.20 7.56
C GLY A 36 -20.15 -3.59 8.87
N GLY A 37 -18.99 -2.97 8.88
CA GLY A 37 -18.35 -2.37 10.05
C GLY A 37 -17.52 -3.35 10.87
N LYS A 38 -17.10 -4.47 10.30
CA LYS A 38 -16.18 -5.43 10.93
C LYS A 38 -14.81 -4.77 11.18
N ASN A 39 -14.29 -4.01 10.23
CA ASN A 39 -13.06 -3.23 10.39
C ASN A 39 -13.16 -2.26 11.58
N VAL A 40 -14.32 -1.57 11.72
CA VAL A 40 -14.54 -0.65 12.84
C VAL A 40 -14.57 -1.36 14.20
N GLN A 41 -14.89 -2.64 14.27
CA GLN A 41 -14.77 -3.47 15.48
C GLN A 41 -13.46 -4.27 15.55
N GLY A 42 -12.79 -4.46 14.44
CA GLY A 42 -11.53 -5.18 14.36
C GLY A 42 -10.39 -4.44 15.05
N SER A 43 -9.24 -5.09 15.14
CA SER A 43 -8.00 -4.46 15.53
C SER A 43 -7.36 -3.80 14.32
N PRO A 44 -6.68 -2.66 14.47
CA PRO A 44 -5.80 -2.17 13.43
C PRO A 44 -4.61 -3.12 13.24
N GLU A 45 -4.02 -3.08 12.07
CA GLU A 45 -2.79 -3.79 11.81
C GLU A 45 -1.60 -3.06 12.44
N PHE A 46 -0.72 -3.83 13.06
CA PHE A 46 0.50 -3.34 13.65
C PHE A 46 1.70 -3.96 12.92
N TYR A 47 2.59 -3.11 12.42
CA TYR A 47 3.78 -3.54 11.70
C TYR A 47 5.02 -3.26 12.53
N TRP A 48 5.88 -4.26 12.67
CA TRP A 48 7.11 -4.17 13.45
C TRP A 48 7.95 -2.94 13.09
N GLY A 49 8.25 -2.76 11.81
CA GLY A 49 9.08 -1.66 11.33
C GLY A 49 8.53 -0.28 11.68
N LEU A 50 7.20 -0.10 11.56
CA LEU A 50 6.53 1.17 11.89
C LEU A 50 6.54 1.44 13.39
N GLU A 51 6.24 0.42 14.21
CA GLU A 51 6.22 0.58 15.67
C GLU A 51 7.61 0.88 16.22
N VAL A 52 8.64 0.18 15.76
CA VAL A 52 10.01 0.43 16.15
C VAL A 52 10.47 1.84 15.76
N ARG A 53 10.07 2.35 14.59
CA ARG A 53 10.31 3.74 14.20
C ARG A 53 9.59 4.75 15.10
N ARG A 54 8.36 4.45 15.55
CA ARG A 54 7.67 5.29 16.52
C ARG A 54 8.43 5.35 17.84
N ILE A 55 8.93 4.20 18.31
CA ILE A 55 9.76 4.13 19.51
C ILE A 55 11.07 4.91 19.32
N SER A 56 11.71 4.84 18.15
CA SER A 56 12.99 5.51 17.91
C SER A 56 12.94 7.03 18.01
N ARG A 57 11.76 7.64 17.88
CA ARG A 57 11.59 9.10 18.03
C ARG A 57 11.82 9.61 19.43
N ASP A 58 11.76 8.73 20.43
CA ASP A 58 12.10 9.05 21.81
C ASP A 58 13.63 9.04 22.04
N PHE A 59 14.41 8.61 21.01
CA PHE A 59 15.86 8.52 21.09
C PHE A 59 16.51 9.71 20.39
N HIS A 60 17.39 10.36 21.10
CA HIS A 60 18.12 11.53 20.65
C HIS A 60 19.62 11.26 20.83
N PRO A 61 20.29 10.69 19.81
CA PRO A 61 21.73 10.49 19.89
C PRO A 61 22.44 11.79 20.30
N PRO A 62 23.40 11.73 21.22
CA PRO A 62 24.04 12.94 21.75
C PRO A 62 24.92 13.64 20.70
N GLU A 63 25.25 12.96 19.61
CA GLU A 63 26.09 13.45 18.54
C GLU A 63 25.29 13.69 17.28
N LYS A 64 25.59 14.81 16.59
CA LYS A 64 25.17 15.02 15.20
C LYS A 64 26.18 14.33 14.29
N LEU A 65 25.96 13.07 13.98
CA LEU A 65 26.83 12.26 13.14
C LEU A 65 26.37 12.28 11.70
N VAL A 66 27.33 12.14 10.78
CA VAL A 66 27.02 11.94 9.35
C VAL A 66 26.55 10.49 9.18
N VAL A 67 25.44 10.32 8.48
CA VAL A 67 24.94 9.00 8.06
C VAL A 67 25.28 8.81 6.59
N SER A 68 25.80 7.65 6.23
CA SER A 68 26.09 7.35 4.83
C SER A 68 24.78 7.35 4.01
N LYS A 69 24.85 7.82 2.76
CA LYS A 69 23.68 7.79 1.86
C LYS A 69 23.15 6.37 1.65
N GLU A 70 24.02 5.38 1.69
CA GLU A 70 23.69 3.97 1.53
C GLU A 70 22.93 3.40 2.74
N ALA A 71 23.29 3.83 3.96
CA ALA A 71 22.55 3.43 5.16
C ALA A 71 21.12 4.00 5.18
N ALA A 72 20.93 5.18 4.57
CA ALA A 72 19.63 5.82 4.45
C ALA A 72 18.78 5.27 3.28
N GLN A 73 19.39 4.62 2.28
CA GLN A 73 18.75 4.17 1.04
C GLN A 73 18.84 2.64 0.82
N LYS A 74 18.95 1.84 1.88
CA LYS A 74 18.95 0.37 1.70
C LYS A 74 17.61 -0.10 1.14
N ASN A 75 17.53 -0.18 -0.19
CA ASN A 75 16.48 -0.90 -0.88
C ASN A 75 16.78 -2.40 -0.80
N GLU A 76 15.88 -3.19 -0.26
CA GLU A 76 16.01 -4.65 -0.17
C GLU A 76 15.89 -5.36 -1.53
N GLU A 77 15.47 -4.65 -2.57
CA GLU A 77 15.32 -5.15 -3.95
C GLU A 77 16.65 -5.35 -4.70
N GLU A 78 17.77 -4.82 -4.17
CA GLU A 78 19.07 -5.01 -4.83
C GLU A 78 19.67 -6.38 -4.50
N GLU A 79 20.09 -7.12 -5.53
CA GLU A 79 20.81 -8.39 -5.38
C GLU A 79 22.03 -8.23 -4.47
N PRO A 80 22.35 -9.22 -3.61
CA PRO A 80 23.47 -9.12 -2.65
C PRO A 80 24.82 -8.79 -3.29
N GLU A 81 25.06 -9.25 -4.53
CA GLU A 81 26.29 -8.98 -5.29
C GLU A 81 26.37 -7.53 -5.75
N GLU A 82 25.23 -6.97 -6.21
CA GLU A 82 25.14 -5.57 -6.66
C GLU A 82 25.28 -4.60 -5.47
N ARG A 83 24.68 -4.91 -4.34
CA ARG A 83 24.82 -4.20 -3.08
C ARG A 83 26.26 -4.17 -2.57
N THR A 84 26.95 -5.31 -2.61
CA THR A 84 28.36 -5.42 -2.22
C THR A 84 29.24 -4.57 -3.14
N LYS A 85 29.00 -4.59 -4.44
CA LYS A 85 29.71 -3.79 -5.43
C LYS A 85 29.50 -2.29 -5.20
N LYS A 86 28.27 -1.84 -4.99
CA LYS A 86 27.92 -0.43 -4.75
C LYS A 86 28.61 0.11 -3.49
N THR A 87 28.64 -0.68 -2.41
CA THR A 87 29.35 -0.32 -1.16
C THR A 87 30.86 -0.20 -1.39
N SER A 88 31.44 -1.11 -2.18
CA SER A 88 32.89 -1.05 -2.53
C SER A 88 33.20 0.18 -3.37
N ASP A 89 32.38 0.48 -4.37
CA ASP A 89 32.56 1.63 -5.27
C ASP A 89 32.50 2.95 -4.50
N ASN A 90 31.54 3.13 -3.58
CA ASN A 90 31.43 4.33 -2.74
C ASN A 90 32.61 4.47 -1.77
N THR A 91 33.05 3.36 -1.17
CA THR A 91 34.23 3.39 -0.29
C THR A 91 35.48 3.82 -1.07
N THR A 92 35.64 3.33 -2.29
CA THR A 92 36.77 3.68 -3.17
C THR A 92 36.73 5.13 -3.61
N GLU A 93 35.56 5.64 -4.03
CA GLU A 93 35.38 7.05 -4.39
C GLU A 93 35.70 7.98 -3.22
N THR A 94 35.19 7.65 -2.03
CA THR A 94 35.39 8.42 -0.80
C THR A 94 36.88 8.42 -0.39
N ASP A 95 37.53 7.27 -0.49
CA ASP A 95 38.95 7.14 -0.16
C ASP A 95 39.84 8.02 -1.10
N LEU A 96 39.57 8.01 -2.40
CA LEU A 96 40.26 8.84 -3.38
C LEU A 96 40.00 10.34 -3.16
N LYS A 97 38.77 10.72 -2.81
CA LYS A 97 38.39 12.10 -2.51
C LYS A 97 39.10 12.62 -1.26
N ASP A 98 39.17 11.81 -0.21
CA ASP A 98 39.88 12.15 1.03
C ASP A 98 41.36 12.34 0.77
N PHE A 99 41.99 11.50 -0.07
CA PHE A 99 43.37 11.64 -0.46
C PHE A 99 43.61 12.97 -1.19
N ASP A 100 42.78 13.30 -2.18
CA ASP A 100 42.87 14.58 -2.90
C ASP A 100 42.70 15.76 -1.93
N SER A 101 41.79 15.69 -1.01
CA SER A 101 41.60 16.75 0.01
C SER A 101 42.82 16.91 0.91
N ALA A 102 43.41 15.80 1.35
CA ALA A 102 44.61 15.84 2.18
C ALA A 102 45.81 16.47 1.44
N VAL A 103 45.96 16.26 0.13
CA VAL A 103 46.96 16.92 -0.70
C VAL A 103 46.66 18.41 -0.84
N GLN A 104 45.42 18.78 -1.14
CA GLN A 104 44.98 20.19 -1.28
C GLN A 104 45.16 20.99 0.00
N GLU A 105 44.86 20.40 1.15
CA GLU A 105 45.04 21.01 2.47
C GLU A 105 46.53 21.03 2.93
N ALA A 106 47.44 20.54 2.11
CA ALA A 106 48.89 20.42 2.40
C ALA A 106 49.19 19.57 3.66
N ARG A 107 48.31 18.63 4.01
CA ARG A 107 48.52 17.68 5.11
C ARG A 107 49.48 16.57 4.74
N ILE A 108 49.42 16.13 3.47
CA ILE A 108 50.41 15.26 2.87
C ILE A 108 51.07 16.04 1.73
N LYS A 109 52.40 15.92 1.62
CA LYS A 109 53.21 16.73 0.67
C LYS A 109 54.11 15.82 -0.17
N PRO A 110 53.54 15.01 -1.06
CA PRO A 110 54.35 14.20 -1.96
C PRO A 110 55.15 15.09 -2.93
N ALA A 111 56.36 14.68 -3.25
CA ALA A 111 57.21 15.38 -4.23
C ALA A 111 56.57 15.42 -5.62
N ASP A 112 55.81 14.38 -5.97
CA ASP A 112 55.02 14.28 -7.18
C ASP A 112 53.56 13.87 -6.79
N PRO A 113 52.63 14.82 -6.69
CA PRO A 113 51.26 14.54 -6.33
C PRO A 113 50.50 13.61 -7.29
N ALA A 114 50.77 13.70 -8.60
CA ALA A 114 50.14 12.88 -9.61
C ALA A 114 50.56 11.41 -9.47
N LYS A 115 51.84 11.17 -9.27
CA LYS A 115 52.39 9.84 -9.03
C LYS A 115 51.88 9.25 -7.72
N ALA A 116 51.84 10.04 -6.66
CA ALA A 116 51.32 9.59 -5.36
C ALA A 116 49.85 9.21 -5.44
N LYS A 117 49.02 9.99 -6.15
CA LYS A 117 47.62 9.68 -6.41
C LYS A 117 47.43 8.38 -7.20
N GLU A 118 48.25 8.16 -8.23
CA GLU A 118 48.19 6.92 -9.01
C GLU A 118 48.58 5.70 -8.17
N GLN A 119 49.63 5.81 -7.34
CA GLN A 119 50.03 4.76 -6.40
C GLN A 119 48.89 4.44 -5.40
N HIS A 120 48.27 5.48 -4.84
CA HIS A 120 47.11 5.32 -3.92
C HIS A 120 45.94 4.62 -4.60
N LYS A 121 45.59 5.00 -5.83
CA LYS A 121 44.54 4.35 -6.64
C LYS A 121 44.85 2.87 -6.89
N GLN A 122 46.11 2.54 -7.22
CA GLN A 122 46.54 1.16 -7.43
C GLN A 122 46.47 0.34 -6.14
N ALA A 123 46.81 0.91 -4.99
CA ALA A 123 46.67 0.25 -3.69
C ALA A 123 45.23 -0.02 -3.35
N ARG A 124 44.34 0.94 -3.58
CA ARG A 124 42.91 0.74 -3.38
C ARG A 124 42.35 -0.37 -4.26
N ALA A 125 42.67 -0.36 -5.56
CA ALA A 125 42.25 -1.42 -6.50
C ALA A 125 42.80 -2.81 -6.10
N ALA A 126 43.98 -2.91 -5.53
CA ALA A 126 44.54 -4.16 -5.00
C ALA A 126 43.74 -4.67 -3.78
N LEU A 127 43.28 -3.77 -2.91
CA LEU A 127 42.38 -4.13 -1.79
C LEU A 127 41.03 -4.64 -2.28
N ASP A 128 40.42 -3.94 -3.26
CA ASP A 128 39.14 -4.33 -3.83
C ASP A 128 39.22 -5.68 -4.55
N ALA A 129 40.26 -5.94 -5.30
CA ALA A 129 40.52 -7.22 -5.93
C ALA A 129 40.72 -8.34 -4.90
N THR A 130 41.41 -8.06 -3.79
CA THR A 130 41.59 -9.02 -2.69
C THR A 130 40.26 -9.30 -1.97
N ALA A 131 39.45 -8.28 -1.75
CA ALA A 131 38.11 -8.41 -1.17
C ALA A 131 37.15 -9.25 -2.05
N SER A 132 37.31 -9.15 -3.38
CA SER A 132 36.57 -9.92 -4.38
C SER A 132 37.13 -11.32 -4.63
N GLY A 133 38.02 -11.80 -3.79
CA GLY A 133 38.59 -13.16 -3.84
C GLY A 133 39.82 -13.35 -4.74
N THR A 134 40.40 -12.28 -5.29
CA THR A 134 41.65 -12.30 -6.07
C THR A 134 42.79 -11.73 -5.23
N PRO A 135 43.56 -12.52 -4.50
CA PRO A 135 44.66 -12.02 -3.65
C PRO A 135 45.67 -11.20 -4.44
N THR A 136 45.68 -9.90 -4.24
CA THR A 136 46.56 -8.98 -4.95
C THR A 136 47.57 -8.38 -3.97
N PRO A 137 48.89 -8.40 -4.28
CA PRO A 137 49.88 -7.75 -3.44
C PRO A 137 49.64 -6.24 -3.36
N LEU A 138 49.72 -5.66 -2.16
CA LEU A 138 49.64 -4.22 -1.97
C LEU A 138 50.85 -3.52 -2.60
N PRO A 139 50.66 -2.61 -3.55
CA PRO A 139 51.78 -1.87 -4.15
C PRO A 139 52.37 -0.88 -3.14
N THR A 140 53.60 -0.37 -3.44
CA THR A 140 54.23 0.66 -2.62
C THR A 140 53.52 1.98 -2.82
N GLU A 141 53.08 2.60 -1.75
CA GLU A 141 52.45 3.91 -1.73
C GLU A 141 53.36 4.98 -1.15
N PHE A 142 52.99 6.26 -1.38
CA PHE A 142 53.57 7.39 -0.65
C PHE A 142 53.30 7.23 0.85
N ASP A 143 54.31 7.39 1.69
CA ASP A 143 54.20 7.23 3.14
C ASP A 143 53.29 8.29 3.72
N SER A 144 52.13 7.85 4.22
CA SER A 144 51.04 8.68 4.70
C SER A 144 50.09 7.88 5.60
N GLU A 145 49.14 8.57 6.22
CA GLU A 145 48.04 7.92 6.95
C GLU A 145 47.26 6.93 6.09
N PHE A 146 47.14 7.19 4.77
CA PHE A 146 46.45 6.32 3.83
C PHE A 146 47.23 5.02 3.62
N ALA A 147 48.51 5.08 3.36
CA ALA A 147 49.35 3.89 3.23
C ALA A 147 49.38 3.06 4.51
N ALA A 148 49.47 3.73 5.68
CA ALA A 148 49.39 3.06 6.96
C ALA A 148 48.06 2.34 7.17
N TYR A 149 46.92 2.97 6.77
CA TYR A 149 45.62 2.37 6.83
C TYR A 149 45.49 1.16 5.89
N HIS A 150 45.94 1.27 4.64
CA HIS A 150 45.87 0.20 3.64
C HIS A 150 46.69 -1.03 4.05
N LYS A 151 47.81 -0.88 4.76
CA LYS A 151 48.57 -2.02 5.35
C LYS A 151 47.66 -2.83 6.30
N GLY A 152 46.92 -2.15 7.19
CA GLY A 152 45.96 -2.77 8.09
C GLY A 152 44.83 -3.43 7.34
N ALA A 153 44.28 -2.77 6.30
CA ALA A 153 43.20 -3.30 5.49
C ALA A 153 43.61 -4.58 4.73
N ALA A 154 44.81 -4.59 4.15
CA ALA A 154 45.37 -5.76 3.47
C ALA A 154 45.56 -6.96 4.42
N ALA A 155 46.05 -6.70 5.63
CA ALA A 155 46.16 -7.73 6.67
C ALA A 155 44.78 -8.24 7.12
N TYR A 156 43.81 -7.35 7.28
CA TYR A 156 42.43 -7.71 7.64
C TYR A 156 41.78 -8.62 6.59
N LEU A 157 41.91 -8.32 5.32
CA LEU A 157 41.38 -9.12 4.21
C LEU A 157 42.03 -10.52 4.16
N LYS A 158 43.28 -10.63 4.59
CA LYS A 158 44.01 -11.91 4.72
C LYS A 158 43.73 -12.62 6.05
N GLN A 159 42.83 -12.12 6.90
CA GLN A 159 42.53 -12.62 8.23
C GLN A 159 43.72 -12.62 9.20
N GLN A 160 44.71 -11.79 8.95
CA GLN A 160 45.88 -11.60 9.81
C GLN A 160 45.58 -10.54 10.88
N TRP A 161 44.76 -10.93 11.88
CA TRP A 161 44.15 -9.99 12.83
C TRP A 161 45.20 -9.22 13.64
N ALA A 162 46.23 -9.89 14.14
CA ALA A 162 47.31 -9.26 14.90
C ALA A 162 48.06 -8.18 14.10
N GLU A 163 48.35 -8.45 12.82
CA GLU A 163 49.03 -7.52 11.92
C GLU A 163 48.14 -6.32 11.58
N ALA A 164 46.83 -6.57 11.32
CA ALA A 164 45.85 -5.53 11.08
C ALA A 164 45.74 -4.59 12.28
N ARG A 165 45.63 -5.15 13.50
CA ARG A 165 45.58 -4.42 14.76
C ARG A 165 46.82 -3.55 14.92
N ALA A 166 48.03 -4.13 14.81
CA ALA A 166 49.27 -3.42 14.97
C ALA A 166 49.41 -2.25 13.96
N ALA A 167 49.02 -2.44 12.70
CA ALA A 167 49.05 -1.40 11.70
C ALA A 167 48.17 -0.21 12.07
N TRP A 168 46.91 -0.43 12.46
CA TRP A 168 45.99 0.63 12.82
C TRP A 168 46.26 1.27 14.17
N GLU A 169 46.73 0.54 15.18
CA GLU A 169 47.20 1.11 16.45
C GLU A 169 48.43 2.01 16.25
N ASN A 170 49.36 1.64 15.34
CA ASN A 170 50.49 2.47 15.00
C ASN A 170 50.08 3.73 14.25
N LEU A 171 49.08 3.65 13.37
CA LEU A 171 48.48 4.83 12.74
C LEU A 171 47.90 5.78 13.83
N LEU A 172 47.16 5.26 14.80
CA LEU A 172 46.55 6.08 15.86
C LEU A 172 47.59 6.67 16.83
N LYS A 173 48.82 6.18 16.89
CA LYS A 173 49.94 6.77 17.65
C LYS A 173 50.63 7.95 16.95
N GLN A 174 50.40 8.16 15.65
CA GLN A 174 50.92 9.29 14.92
C GLN A 174 50.36 10.61 15.46
N PRO A 175 51.07 11.75 15.27
CA PRO A 175 50.56 13.08 15.63
C PRO A 175 49.20 13.36 14.97
N GLU A 176 48.31 14.04 15.66
CA GLU A 176 46.91 14.26 15.18
C GLU A 176 46.85 15.00 13.84
N GLN A 177 47.80 15.92 13.59
CA GLN A 177 47.89 16.65 12.32
C GLN A 177 48.20 15.73 11.13
N ASP A 178 48.81 14.55 11.37
CA ASP A 178 49.26 13.64 10.33
C ASP A 178 48.29 12.48 10.06
N ARG A 179 47.15 12.42 10.80
CA ARG A 179 46.22 11.33 10.71
C ARG A 179 44.74 11.76 10.69
N ARG A 180 44.42 12.90 10.07
CA ARG A 180 43.09 13.48 10.07
C ARG A 180 42.00 12.62 9.42
N TYR A 181 42.31 12.01 8.27
CA TYR A 181 41.35 11.34 7.41
C TYR A 181 41.16 9.85 7.70
N ARG A 182 42.13 9.16 8.31
CA ARG A 182 42.07 7.71 8.54
C ARG A 182 41.95 7.34 10.01
N THR A 183 41.88 8.31 10.88
CA THR A 183 41.72 8.08 12.35
C THR A 183 40.41 7.39 12.69
N VAL A 184 39.28 7.91 12.20
CA VAL A 184 37.96 7.33 12.47
C VAL A 184 37.83 5.94 11.82
N TRP A 185 38.34 5.80 10.59
CA TRP A 185 38.37 4.53 9.86
C TRP A 185 39.18 3.46 10.61
N ALA A 186 40.37 3.81 11.10
CA ALA A 186 41.23 2.88 11.83
C ALA A 186 40.59 2.42 13.16
N ALA A 187 40.03 3.34 13.92
CA ALA A 187 39.34 3.01 15.17
C ALA A 187 38.15 2.08 14.93
N PHE A 188 37.33 2.36 13.92
CA PHE A 188 36.22 1.51 13.54
C PHE A 188 36.68 0.08 13.17
N MET A 189 37.73 -0.02 12.38
CA MET A 189 38.28 -1.30 11.97
C MET A 189 38.95 -2.08 13.12
N LEU A 190 39.51 -1.41 14.12
CA LEU A 190 39.98 -2.05 15.35
C LEU A 190 38.81 -2.69 16.13
N GLY A 191 37.66 -2.03 16.16
CA GLY A 191 36.42 -2.64 16.66
C GLY A 191 36.00 -3.87 15.89
N LYS A 192 36.10 -3.83 14.55
CA LYS A 192 35.81 -4.99 13.66
C LYS A 192 36.79 -6.15 13.91
N VAL A 193 38.08 -5.89 14.09
CA VAL A 193 39.07 -6.93 14.41
C VAL A 193 38.72 -7.60 15.76
N SER A 194 38.46 -6.78 16.80
CA SER A 194 38.10 -7.30 18.12
C SER A 194 36.85 -8.18 18.09
N LEU A 195 35.85 -7.84 17.25
CA LEU A 195 34.68 -8.71 17.01
C LEU A 195 35.08 -10.04 16.38
N LYS A 196 35.99 -10.05 15.40
CA LYS A 196 36.47 -11.29 14.76
C LYS A 196 37.23 -12.19 15.72
N GLU A 197 37.98 -11.60 16.65
CA GLU A 197 38.68 -12.29 17.71
C GLU A 197 37.76 -12.67 18.90
N LYS A 198 36.48 -12.27 18.85
CA LYS A 198 35.48 -12.48 19.93
C LYS A 198 35.82 -11.74 21.23
N ASP A 199 36.67 -10.72 21.15
CA ASP A 199 36.94 -9.80 22.27
C ASP A 199 35.91 -8.65 22.23
N PHE A 200 34.69 -8.98 22.68
CA PHE A 200 33.56 -8.07 22.61
C PHE A 200 33.71 -6.82 23.49
N PRO A 201 34.29 -6.91 24.74
CA PRO A 201 34.54 -5.71 25.55
C PRO A 201 35.47 -4.72 24.85
N THR A 202 36.55 -5.17 24.24
CA THR A 202 37.47 -4.33 23.48
C THR A 202 36.80 -3.79 22.21
N ALA A 203 35.95 -4.55 21.53
CA ALA A 203 35.18 -4.09 20.40
C ALA A 203 34.25 -2.91 20.78
N THR A 204 33.51 -3.04 21.90
CA THR A 204 32.64 -1.97 22.44
C THR A 204 33.47 -0.67 22.67
N GLN A 205 34.65 -0.76 23.31
CA GLN A 205 35.51 0.40 23.55
C GLN A 205 35.96 1.08 22.26
N TRP A 206 36.31 0.31 21.24
CA TRP A 206 36.73 0.86 19.96
C TRP A 206 35.60 1.54 19.19
N PHE A 207 34.38 1.00 19.23
CA PHE A 207 33.23 1.65 18.61
C PHE A 207 32.82 2.94 19.34
N GLN A 208 32.90 2.99 20.65
CA GLN A 208 32.76 4.23 21.41
C GLN A 208 33.85 5.24 21.04
N ARG A 209 35.11 4.78 20.96
CA ARG A 209 36.24 5.61 20.54
C ARG A 209 36.09 6.16 19.14
N THR A 210 35.48 5.43 18.23
CA THR A 210 35.17 5.88 16.85
C THR A 210 34.30 7.13 16.88
N ARG A 211 33.24 7.14 17.67
CA ARG A 211 32.34 8.32 17.85
C ARG A 211 33.05 9.50 18.52
N GLU A 212 33.83 9.24 19.55
CA GLU A 212 34.63 10.28 20.22
C GLU A 212 35.61 10.98 19.26
N LEU A 213 36.27 10.23 18.38
CA LEU A 213 37.20 10.75 17.42
C LEU A 213 36.49 11.59 16.33
N ALA A 214 35.35 11.14 15.84
CA ALA A 214 34.53 11.93 14.93
C ALA A 214 34.08 13.24 15.60
N LYS A 215 33.64 13.19 16.86
CA LYS A 215 33.25 14.36 17.65
C LYS A 215 34.44 15.31 17.90
N ALA A 216 35.66 14.79 18.02
CA ALA A 216 36.89 15.59 18.14
C ALA A 216 37.30 16.28 16.83
N GLY A 217 36.61 16.03 15.72
CA GLY A 217 36.78 16.70 14.44
C GLY A 217 37.70 15.96 13.44
N PHE A 218 38.04 14.69 13.70
CA PHE A 218 38.61 13.83 12.67
C PHE A 218 37.60 13.54 11.58
N ALA A 219 38.05 13.36 10.34
CA ALA A 219 37.17 13.14 9.20
C ALA A 219 36.42 11.80 9.31
N ASP A 220 35.09 11.86 9.14
CA ASP A 220 34.20 10.71 9.11
C ASP A 220 33.41 10.73 7.78
N SER A 221 34.14 10.60 6.68
CA SER A 221 33.62 10.75 5.31
C SER A 221 32.67 9.62 4.89
N LEU A 222 32.74 8.46 5.55
CA LEU A 222 31.82 7.32 5.33
C LEU A 222 30.68 7.22 6.33
N GLY A 223 30.64 8.06 7.39
CA GLY A 223 29.64 7.95 8.45
C GLY A 223 29.86 6.75 9.38
N LEU A 224 31.10 6.27 9.53
CA LEU A 224 31.43 5.11 10.35
C LEU A 224 31.15 5.32 11.83
N ALA A 225 31.15 6.58 12.31
CA ALA A 225 30.77 6.91 13.67
C ALA A 225 29.29 6.62 13.92
N ALA A 226 28.40 6.93 13.00
CA ALA A 226 26.99 6.55 13.07
C ALA A 226 26.81 5.03 12.99
N GLU A 227 27.49 4.39 12.04
CA GLU A 227 27.46 2.92 11.86
C GLU A 227 27.99 2.18 13.09
N SER A 228 28.91 2.78 13.86
CA SER A 228 29.51 2.18 15.06
C SER A 228 28.46 1.84 16.14
N TYR A 229 27.32 2.53 16.19
CA TYR A 229 26.22 2.16 17.10
C TYR A 229 25.71 0.74 16.84
N GLY A 230 25.49 0.38 15.58
CA GLY A 230 25.04 -0.96 15.20
C GLY A 230 26.06 -2.05 15.54
N TRP A 231 27.35 -1.76 15.32
CA TRP A 231 28.41 -2.71 15.64
C TRP A 231 28.67 -2.87 17.14
N GLU A 232 28.57 -1.78 17.90
CA GLU A 232 28.61 -1.85 19.38
C GLU A 232 27.40 -2.64 19.90
N GLY A 233 26.18 -2.35 19.41
CA GLY A 233 24.98 -3.11 19.76
C GLY A 233 25.15 -4.59 19.47
N ARG A 234 25.76 -4.95 18.36
CA ARG A 234 26.11 -6.36 18.04
C ARG A 234 27.10 -6.94 19.04
N ALA A 235 28.12 -6.18 19.49
CA ALA A 235 29.10 -6.63 20.48
C ALA A 235 28.42 -6.89 21.85
N GLU A 236 27.56 -5.99 22.30
CA GLU A 236 26.78 -6.15 23.54
C GLU A 236 25.81 -7.33 23.45
N TRP A 237 25.11 -7.49 22.32
CA TRP A 237 24.22 -8.62 22.11
C TRP A 237 24.96 -9.98 22.13
N LYS A 238 26.19 -10.04 21.58
CA LYS A 238 27.04 -11.24 21.63
C LYS A 238 27.51 -11.59 23.04
N GLN A 239 27.50 -10.62 23.95
CA GLN A 239 27.77 -10.80 25.37
C GLN A 239 26.50 -11.16 26.20
N ASP A 240 25.37 -11.36 25.51
CA ASP A 240 24.07 -11.64 26.13
C ASP A 240 23.50 -10.47 26.96
N HIS A 241 23.80 -9.23 26.52
CA HIS A 241 23.32 -7.97 27.11
C HIS A 241 22.29 -7.26 26.20
N PRO A 242 21.08 -7.83 25.97
CA PRO A 242 20.06 -7.22 25.10
C PRO A 242 19.63 -5.82 25.62
N GLU A 243 19.63 -5.58 26.93
CA GLU A 243 19.30 -4.32 27.57
C GLU A 243 20.29 -3.18 27.24
N ARG A 244 21.51 -3.53 26.83
CA ARG A 244 22.51 -2.58 26.33
C ARG A 244 22.50 -2.48 24.80
N ALA A 245 22.26 -3.59 24.13
CA ALA A 245 22.21 -3.64 22.67
C ALA A 245 21.03 -2.85 22.10
N ALA A 246 19.83 -3.00 22.67
CA ALA A 246 18.63 -2.37 22.16
C ALA A 246 18.72 -0.83 22.07
N PRO A 247 19.15 -0.10 23.12
CA PRO A 247 19.33 1.36 23.03
C PRO A 247 20.32 1.79 21.94
N LEU A 248 21.37 1.00 21.69
CA LEU A 248 22.36 1.29 20.66
C LEU A 248 21.75 1.17 19.27
N PHE A 249 20.99 0.10 18.98
CA PHE A 249 20.26 -0.03 17.73
C PHE A 249 19.16 1.03 17.57
N MET A 250 18.52 1.46 18.67
CA MET A 250 17.56 2.57 18.62
C MET A 250 18.24 3.90 18.26
N ASN A 251 19.44 4.18 18.78
CA ASN A 251 20.22 5.35 18.39
C ASN A 251 20.66 5.27 16.91
N GLN A 252 21.05 4.11 16.43
CA GLN A 252 21.35 3.86 15.00
C GLN A 252 20.12 4.21 14.14
N LEU A 253 18.94 3.73 14.52
CA LEU A 253 17.70 4.02 13.80
C LEU A 253 17.33 5.51 13.86
N ALA A 254 17.49 6.14 15.00
CA ALA A 254 17.22 7.58 15.18
C ALA A 254 18.15 8.47 14.34
N LEU A 255 19.35 7.98 13.99
CA LEU A 255 20.27 8.62 13.02
C LEU A 255 19.85 8.40 11.56
N GLY A 256 18.87 7.54 11.28
CA GLY A 256 18.36 7.28 9.93
C GLY A 256 18.83 5.98 9.30
N ASP A 257 19.60 5.13 10.00
CA ASP A 257 20.01 3.82 9.48
C ASP A 257 18.92 2.76 9.72
N ALA A 258 18.18 2.45 8.67
CA ALA A 258 17.08 1.51 8.67
C ALA A 258 17.47 0.06 9.02
N SER A 259 18.74 -0.34 8.80
CA SER A 259 19.21 -1.70 9.13
C SER A 259 19.10 -2.05 10.62
N ALA A 260 18.97 -1.04 11.48
CA ALA A 260 18.72 -1.23 12.91
C ALA A 260 17.42 -1.95 13.21
N VAL A 261 16.38 -1.84 12.36
CA VAL A 261 15.09 -2.54 12.55
C VAL A 261 15.28 -4.06 12.53
N VAL A 262 16.12 -4.54 11.61
CA VAL A 262 16.47 -5.97 11.53
C VAL A 262 17.31 -6.38 12.76
N SER A 263 18.26 -5.54 13.16
CA SER A 263 19.11 -5.79 14.34
C SER A 263 18.30 -5.86 15.64
N LEU A 264 17.25 -5.04 15.75
CA LEU A 264 16.35 -5.05 16.90
C LEU A 264 15.52 -6.33 17.00
N LYS A 265 15.12 -6.94 15.87
CA LYS A 265 14.50 -8.28 15.89
C LYS A 265 15.45 -9.32 16.53
N ALA A 266 16.76 -9.19 16.34
CA ALA A 266 17.73 -10.14 16.88
C ALA A 266 17.87 -10.09 18.40
N VAL A 267 17.60 -8.96 19.05
CA VAL A 267 17.67 -8.83 20.52
C VAL A 267 16.41 -9.27 21.26
N ILE A 268 15.32 -9.52 20.52
CA ILE A 268 14.07 -10.00 21.10
C ILE A 268 14.24 -11.46 21.49
N PRO A 269 14.02 -11.81 22.77
CA PRO A 269 14.22 -13.20 23.23
C PRO A 269 13.18 -14.16 22.68
N ASP A 270 12.02 -13.69 22.25
CA ASP A 270 10.95 -14.50 21.67
C ASP A 270 11.24 -14.78 20.19
N ARG A 271 12.06 -15.77 19.94
CA ARG A 271 12.45 -16.18 18.58
C ARG A 271 11.46 -17.17 17.99
N GLU A 272 11.09 -16.93 16.74
CA GLU A 272 10.35 -17.87 15.95
C GLU A 272 11.25 -18.96 15.38
N PRO A 273 10.80 -20.22 15.37
CA PRO A 273 11.52 -21.29 14.69
C PRO A 273 11.59 -21.11 13.17
N ALA A 274 10.74 -20.24 12.60
CA ALA A 274 10.51 -20.14 11.16
C ALA A 274 10.93 -18.81 10.49
N SER A 275 11.39 -17.79 11.22
CA SER A 275 11.85 -16.56 10.56
C SER A 275 13.26 -16.75 10.00
N GLY A 276 13.37 -17.25 8.77
CA GLY A 276 14.62 -17.51 8.07
C GLY A 276 15.50 -16.29 7.76
N LEU A 277 15.18 -15.11 8.29
CA LEU A 277 15.92 -13.87 8.01
C LEU A 277 17.03 -13.53 9.02
N LEU A 278 17.03 -14.13 10.21
CA LEU A 278 18.08 -13.88 11.21
C LEU A 278 18.46 -15.17 11.96
N ASN A 279 19.20 -16.01 11.27
CA ASN A 279 19.72 -17.28 11.77
C ASN A 279 20.81 -17.08 12.82
N TYR A 280 20.43 -16.95 14.10
CA TYR A 280 21.37 -16.92 15.23
C TYR A 280 21.05 -17.97 16.32
N GLY A 281 20.18 -18.91 16.03
CA GLY A 281 19.91 -20.10 16.83
C GLY A 281 20.11 -21.36 15.97
N PRO A 282 20.10 -22.54 16.56
CA PRO A 282 20.10 -23.77 15.77
C PRO A 282 18.87 -23.82 14.89
N GLU A 283 19.06 -24.24 13.64
CA GLU A 283 18.00 -24.46 12.65
C GLU A 283 16.86 -25.28 13.24
N PRO A 284 15.61 -25.10 12.83
CA PRO A 284 14.47 -25.89 13.31
C PRO A 284 14.74 -27.39 13.23
N GLU A 285 15.42 -27.85 12.16
CA GLU A 285 15.81 -29.24 11.96
C GLU A 285 16.86 -29.74 12.99
N GLU A 286 17.72 -28.87 13.50
CA GLU A 286 18.64 -29.20 14.58
C GLU A 286 17.90 -29.22 15.92
N ARG A 287 16.92 -28.38 16.13
CA ARG A 287 16.11 -28.33 17.36
C ARG A 287 15.20 -29.54 17.49
N GLU A 288 14.73 -30.10 16.39
CA GLU A 288 14.00 -31.38 16.39
C GLU A 288 14.85 -32.56 16.92
N LYS A 289 16.15 -32.51 16.69
CA LYS A 289 17.12 -33.54 17.16
C LYS A 289 17.47 -33.38 18.62
N TRP A 290 17.04 -32.34 19.30
CA TRP A 290 17.36 -32.08 20.69
C TRP A 290 16.63 -33.07 21.63
N THR A 291 17.31 -33.47 22.68
CA THR A 291 16.70 -34.20 23.78
C THR A 291 15.73 -33.34 24.56
N ASP A 292 14.79 -33.95 25.28
CA ASP A 292 13.83 -33.20 26.12
C ASP A 292 14.55 -32.37 27.20
N GLU A 293 15.73 -32.80 27.65
CA GLU A 293 16.55 -32.01 28.58
C GLU A 293 17.15 -30.78 27.93
N GLN A 294 17.62 -30.88 26.68
CA GLN A 294 18.13 -29.71 25.92
C GLN A 294 17.02 -28.72 25.63
N LYS A 295 15.83 -29.21 25.22
CA LYS A 295 14.65 -28.36 25.01
C LYS A 295 14.25 -27.62 26.29
N ARG A 296 14.19 -28.30 27.43
CA ARG A 296 13.89 -27.68 28.75
C ARG A 296 14.93 -26.65 29.17
N LYS A 297 16.21 -26.90 28.99
CA LYS A 297 17.29 -25.95 29.31
C LYS A 297 17.17 -24.68 28.47
N GLU A 298 16.88 -24.80 27.17
CA GLU A 298 16.68 -23.64 26.30
C GLU A 298 15.42 -22.85 26.67
N GLU A 299 14.31 -23.54 26.95
CA GLU A 299 13.08 -22.90 27.43
C GLU A 299 13.27 -22.14 28.74
N GLN A 300 14.04 -22.68 29.67
CA GLN A 300 14.41 -22.01 30.90
C GLN A 300 15.26 -20.76 30.63
N ARG A 301 16.23 -20.88 29.71
CA ARG A 301 17.09 -19.76 29.29
C ARG A 301 16.28 -18.64 28.64
N GLU A 302 15.39 -18.99 27.69
CA GLU A 302 14.49 -18.03 27.03
C GLU A 302 13.55 -17.37 28.04
N THR A 303 12.99 -18.13 28.99
CA THR A 303 12.14 -17.60 30.06
C THR A 303 12.89 -16.62 30.95
N ALA A 304 14.14 -16.93 31.30
CA ALA A 304 14.98 -16.01 32.08
C ALA A 304 15.22 -14.68 31.33
N LYS A 305 15.49 -14.72 30.02
CA LYS A 305 15.65 -13.54 29.19
C LYS A 305 14.37 -12.72 29.09
N LEU A 306 13.22 -13.38 28.90
CA LEU A 306 11.93 -12.68 28.89
C LEU A 306 11.63 -12.02 30.25
N LYS A 307 12.02 -12.61 31.37
CA LYS A 307 11.90 -11.99 32.70
C LYS A 307 12.75 -10.73 32.82
N VAL A 308 13.96 -10.74 32.27
CA VAL A 308 14.80 -9.51 32.20
C VAL A 308 14.13 -8.48 31.30
N ALA A 309 13.65 -8.88 30.12
CA ALA A 309 12.97 -7.99 29.20
C ALA A 309 11.70 -7.37 29.82
N ALA A 310 10.96 -8.11 30.66
CA ALA A 310 9.79 -7.59 31.36
C ALA A 310 10.11 -6.47 32.35
N GLN A 311 11.29 -6.47 32.94
CA GLN A 311 11.74 -5.41 33.86
C GLN A 311 12.29 -4.18 33.14
N ASP A 312 12.90 -4.34 31.96
CA ASP A 312 13.43 -3.23 31.17
C ASP A 312 12.32 -2.58 30.32
N PRO A 313 12.05 -1.26 30.45
CA PRO A 313 10.95 -0.61 29.74
C PRO A 313 11.06 -0.71 28.20
N LEU A 314 12.28 -0.56 27.65
CA LEU A 314 12.49 -0.60 26.20
C LEU A 314 12.32 -2.02 25.67
N LEU A 315 12.96 -3.00 26.28
CA LEU A 315 12.84 -4.40 25.87
C LEU A 315 11.42 -4.91 26.01
N ARG A 316 10.73 -4.55 27.10
CA ARG A 316 9.31 -4.89 27.31
C ARG A 316 8.45 -4.35 26.17
N ARG A 317 8.62 -3.08 25.80
CA ARG A 317 7.90 -2.47 24.69
C ARG A 317 8.21 -3.17 23.37
N LEU A 318 9.48 -3.43 23.08
CA LEU A 318 9.90 -4.15 21.85
C LEU A 318 9.31 -5.55 21.76
N VAL A 319 9.37 -6.34 22.83
CA VAL A 319 8.78 -7.69 22.86
C VAL A 319 7.27 -7.63 22.67
N THR A 320 6.58 -6.72 23.37
CA THR A 320 5.13 -6.56 23.26
C THR A 320 4.70 -6.19 21.84
N VAL A 321 5.39 -5.24 21.21
CA VAL A 321 5.10 -4.81 19.83
C VAL A 321 5.42 -5.91 18.84
N HIS A 322 6.47 -6.69 19.05
CA HIS A 322 6.78 -7.84 18.20
C HIS A 322 5.68 -8.90 18.24
N ILE A 323 5.22 -9.26 19.43
CA ILE A 323 4.12 -10.20 19.59
C ILE A 323 2.84 -9.67 18.92
N LEU A 324 2.53 -8.39 19.11
CA LEU A 324 1.36 -7.75 18.52
C LEU A 324 1.42 -7.74 16.99
N ALA A 325 2.56 -7.37 16.40
CA ALA A 325 2.74 -7.33 14.95
C ALA A 325 2.67 -8.72 14.31
N THR A 326 3.12 -9.76 15.01
CA THR A 326 3.08 -11.15 14.50
C THR A 326 1.74 -11.86 14.77
N ALA A 327 0.95 -11.40 15.74
CA ALA A 327 -0.37 -11.98 16.03
C ALA A 327 -1.44 -11.65 14.98
N VAL A 328 -1.26 -10.56 14.26
CA VAL A 328 -2.24 -10.02 13.29
C VAL A 328 -1.80 -10.22 11.83
N SER A 329 -0.60 -10.79 11.60
CA SER A 329 -0.11 -11.02 10.23
C SER A 329 -1.11 -11.86 9.43
N PRO A 330 -1.53 -11.39 8.23
CA PRO A 330 -2.40 -12.15 7.33
C PRO A 330 -1.72 -13.38 6.73
N ASP A 331 -0.46 -13.65 7.06
CA ASP A 331 0.26 -14.82 6.58
C ASP A 331 -0.34 -16.09 7.22
N TYR A 332 -1.31 -16.66 6.49
CA TYR A 332 -2.04 -17.87 6.87
C TYR A 332 -1.13 -19.04 7.20
N TYR A 333 -0.05 -19.22 6.45
CA TYR A 333 0.92 -20.31 6.66
C TYR A 333 1.67 -20.16 7.97
N TYR A 334 1.96 -18.93 8.36
CA TYR A 334 2.69 -18.62 9.57
C TYR A 334 1.86 -18.84 10.85
N THR A 335 0.64 -18.30 10.90
CA THR A 335 -0.27 -18.45 12.04
C THR A 335 -0.72 -19.89 12.25
N GLU A 336 -0.88 -20.69 11.18
CA GLU A 336 -1.20 -22.11 11.26
C GLU A 336 -0.02 -22.94 11.80
N GLY A 337 1.21 -22.63 11.40
CA GLY A 337 2.42 -23.29 11.93
C GLY A 337 2.55 -23.12 13.44
N LEU A 338 2.31 -21.93 13.97
CA LEU A 338 2.33 -21.64 15.41
C LEU A 338 1.20 -22.33 16.17
N LYS A 339 -0.01 -22.35 15.63
CA LYS A 339 -1.16 -23.05 16.21
C LYS A 339 -0.92 -24.56 16.27
N LYS A 340 -0.33 -25.16 15.23
CA LYS A 340 0.07 -26.57 15.19
C LYS A 340 1.18 -26.89 16.21
N ALA A 341 2.08 -25.95 16.46
CA ALA A 341 3.15 -26.09 17.45
C ALA A 341 2.67 -25.92 18.91
N GLY A 342 1.42 -25.49 19.13
CA GLY A 342 0.86 -25.29 20.47
C GLY A 342 1.50 -24.12 21.25
N VAL A 343 2.20 -23.22 20.56
CA VAL A 343 2.92 -22.09 21.20
C VAL A 343 1.97 -20.91 21.34
N ASN A 344 1.50 -20.65 22.55
CA ASN A 344 0.78 -19.42 22.88
C ASN A 344 1.75 -18.37 23.46
N ARG A 345 2.32 -17.54 22.59
CA ARG A 345 3.28 -16.51 22.94
C ARG A 345 2.69 -15.43 23.82
N SER A 346 1.49 -14.99 23.49
CA SER A 346 0.80 -13.95 24.23
C SER A 346 0.56 -14.38 25.67
N ALA A 347 0.04 -15.58 25.89
CA ALA A 347 -0.18 -16.13 27.23
C ALA A 347 1.13 -16.24 28.03
N ARG A 348 2.22 -16.71 27.39
CA ARG A 348 3.54 -16.78 28.02
C ARG A 348 4.03 -15.39 28.45
N TRP A 349 3.89 -14.39 27.54
CA TRP A 349 4.31 -13.03 27.81
C TRP A 349 3.48 -12.38 28.92
N PHE A 350 2.17 -12.54 28.89
CA PHE A 350 1.29 -12.05 29.95
C PHE A 350 1.64 -12.63 31.34
N ASN A 351 1.89 -13.92 31.43
CA ASN A 351 2.32 -14.56 32.68
C ASN A 351 3.62 -13.93 33.20
N ILE A 352 4.60 -13.71 32.34
CA ILE A 352 5.88 -13.12 32.73
C ILE A 352 5.71 -11.66 33.19
N ILE A 353 4.87 -10.86 32.49
CA ILE A 353 4.56 -9.48 32.90
C ILE A 353 3.82 -9.46 34.24
N GLN A 354 2.89 -10.38 34.49
CA GLN A 354 2.19 -10.51 35.77
C GLN A 354 3.15 -10.91 36.90
N GLU A 355 4.05 -11.87 36.66
CA GLU A 355 5.10 -12.24 37.62
C GLU A 355 6.04 -11.09 37.93
N ALA A 356 6.29 -10.19 36.99
CA ALA A 356 7.11 -9.00 37.18
C ALA A 356 6.50 -7.97 38.20
N ASN A 357 5.20 -8.09 38.47
CA ASN A 357 4.43 -7.34 39.44
C ASN A 357 4.64 -5.82 39.34
N LEU A 358 4.60 -5.27 38.14
CA LEU A 358 4.78 -3.86 37.88
C LEU A 358 3.51 -3.09 38.26
N SER A 359 3.68 -2.03 39.06
CA SER A 359 2.54 -1.19 39.51
C SER A 359 1.97 -0.31 38.41
N ARG A 360 2.76 -0.04 37.38
CA ARG A 360 2.40 0.75 36.19
C ARG A 360 3.25 0.34 34.98
N ILE A 361 2.63 0.34 33.85
CA ILE A 361 3.28 0.07 32.56
C ILE A 361 2.81 1.17 31.60
N ASP A 362 3.65 2.14 31.31
CA ASP A 362 3.26 3.36 30.57
C ASP A 362 2.70 3.07 29.17
N ASP A 363 3.12 1.96 28.54
CA ASP A 363 2.74 1.48 27.22
C ASP A 363 1.90 0.19 27.26
N ALA A 364 1.16 -0.05 28.36
CA ALA A 364 0.33 -1.25 28.53
C ALA A 364 -0.82 -1.35 27.54
N GLU A 365 -1.19 -0.27 26.85
CA GLU A 365 -2.18 -0.32 25.76
C GLU A 365 -1.81 -1.31 24.65
N TYR A 366 -0.52 -1.55 24.40
CA TYR A 366 -0.11 -2.57 23.42
C TYR A 366 -0.38 -4.00 23.92
N LEU A 367 -0.25 -4.27 25.23
CA LEU A 367 -0.73 -5.51 25.84
C LEU A 367 -2.26 -5.59 25.75
N GLY A 368 -2.94 -4.46 25.92
CA GLY A 368 -4.38 -4.35 25.72
C GLY A 368 -4.81 -4.69 24.29
N TRP A 369 -4.06 -4.27 23.28
CA TRP A 369 -4.33 -4.62 21.89
C TRP A 369 -4.12 -6.11 21.61
N ILE A 370 -3.11 -6.76 22.22
CA ILE A 370 -2.95 -8.23 22.12
C ILE A 370 -4.19 -8.92 22.71
N SER A 371 -4.62 -8.54 23.93
CA SER A 371 -5.84 -9.11 24.53
C SER A 371 -7.09 -8.85 23.69
N TYR A 372 -7.20 -7.66 23.07
CA TYR A 372 -8.32 -7.32 22.19
C TYR A 372 -8.37 -8.23 20.96
N ASN A 373 -7.23 -8.52 20.34
CA ASN A 373 -7.10 -9.43 19.19
C ASN A 373 -7.50 -10.86 19.54
N GLU A 374 -7.19 -11.30 20.75
CA GLU A 374 -7.57 -12.61 21.25
C GLU A 374 -9.04 -12.70 21.71
N GLY A 375 -9.77 -11.58 21.66
CA GLY A 375 -11.15 -11.49 22.11
C GLY A 375 -11.32 -11.34 23.62
N ASP A 376 -10.24 -11.20 24.37
CA ASP A 376 -10.28 -10.90 25.80
C ASP A 376 -10.42 -9.39 26.05
N TYR A 377 -11.65 -8.91 25.89
CA TYR A 377 -11.98 -7.49 26.08
C TYR A 377 -11.88 -7.01 27.53
N LYS A 378 -12.00 -7.93 28.52
CA LYS A 378 -11.78 -7.62 29.93
C LYS A 378 -10.30 -7.42 30.22
N GLY A 379 -9.44 -8.29 29.71
CA GLY A 379 -8.00 -8.14 29.76
C GLY A 379 -7.54 -6.86 29.04
N ALA A 380 -8.10 -6.58 27.88
CA ALA A 380 -7.80 -5.34 27.15
C ALA A 380 -8.15 -4.09 27.96
N ALA A 381 -9.29 -4.07 28.65
CA ALA A 381 -9.66 -2.96 29.54
C ALA A 381 -8.72 -2.83 30.74
N HIS A 382 -8.34 -3.97 31.37
CA HIS A 382 -7.40 -4.01 32.48
C HIS A 382 -6.03 -3.43 32.10
N TRP A 383 -5.46 -3.85 30.96
CA TRP A 383 -4.18 -3.31 30.51
C TRP A 383 -4.26 -1.82 30.19
N LEU A 384 -5.39 -1.37 29.63
CA LEU A 384 -5.60 0.05 29.34
C LEU A 384 -5.63 0.90 30.64
N GLU A 385 -6.18 0.38 31.73
CA GLU A 385 -6.16 1.04 33.04
C GLU A 385 -4.75 1.17 33.63
N LEU A 386 -3.85 0.22 33.34
CA LEU A 386 -2.47 0.25 33.77
C LEU A 386 -1.59 1.17 32.90
N SER A 387 -2.05 1.52 31.71
CA SER A 387 -1.33 2.40 30.78
C SER A 387 -1.45 3.87 31.18
N LYS A 388 -0.71 4.72 30.49
CA LYS A 388 -0.83 6.18 30.60
C LYS A 388 -2.17 6.69 30.06
N GLY A 389 -2.73 5.96 29.08
CA GLY A 389 -4.09 6.15 28.57
C GLY A 389 -4.31 7.37 27.68
N ASP A 390 -3.28 8.12 27.32
CA ASP A 390 -3.33 9.36 26.53
C ASP A 390 -2.71 9.25 25.13
N SER A 391 -2.05 8.14 24.81
CA SER A 391 -1.53 7.89 23.47
C SER A 391 -2.65 7.68 22.44
N ALA A 392 -2.36 7.89 21.16
CA ALA A 392 -3.31 7.61 20.10
C ALA A 392 -3.77 6.14 20.09
N ALA A 393 -2.85 5.20 20.31
CA ALA A 393 -3.13 3.77 20.42
C ALA A 393 -4.04 3.44 21.62
N ALA A 394 -3.80 4.06 22.78
CA ALA A 394 -4.62 3.90 23.97
C ALA A 394 -6.05 4.45 23.78
N LEU A 395 -6.17 5.64 23.21
CA LEU A 395 -7.46 6.25 22.91
C LEU A 395 -8.23 5.42 21.88
N TRP A 396 -7.56 4.89 20.88
CA TRP A 396 -8.19 4.02 19.87
C TRP A 396 -8.72 2.74 20.50
N LEU A 397 -7.91 2.04 21.30
CA LEU A 397 -8.36 0.86 22.06
C LEU A 397 -9.56 1.18 22.95
N LYS A 398 -9.52 2.32 23.65
CA LYS A 398 -10.64 2.80 24.49
C LYS A 398 -11.91 2.99 23.65
N ALA A 399 -11.80 3.61 22.47
CA ALA A 399 -12.92 3.80 21.57
C ALA A 399 -13.53 2.46 21.10
N LYS A 400 -12.66 1.48 20.73
CA LYS A 400 -13.11 0.12 20.37
C LYS A 400 -13.87 -0.58 21.51
N LEU A 401 -13.37 -0.49 22.74
CA LEU A 401 -14.02 -1.04 23.93
C LEU A 401 -15.36 -0.33 24.23
N GLN A 402 -15.42 1.00 24.06
CA GLN A 402 -16.65 1.77 24.19
C GLN A 402 -17.68 1.38 23.13
N LEU A 403 -17.25 1.18 21.88
CA LEU A 403 -18.12 0.71 20.80
C LEU A 403 -18.72 -0.65 21.12
N ARG A 404 -17.92 -1.60 21.59
CA ARG A 404 -18.40 -2.93 22.00
C ARG A 404 -19.37 -2.88 23.19
N ALA A 405 -19.23 -1.89 24.05
CA ALA A 405 -20.16 -1.62 25.15
C ALA A 405 -21.43 -0.85 24.70
N GLY A 406 -21.61 -0.58 23.40
CA GLY A 406 -22.75 0.18 22.86
C GLY A 406 -22.70 1.68 23.13
N LYS A 407 -21.56 2.21 23.63
CA LYS A 407 -21.38 3.63 23.97
C LYS A 407 -20.91 4.43 22.75
N PHE A 408 -21.74 4.50 21.70
CA PHE A 408 -21.35 5.09 20.42
C PHE A 408 -20.90 6.56 20.51
N ALA A 409 -21.55 7.38 21.33
CA ALA A 409 -21.17 8.78 21.49
C ALA A 409 -19.77 8.93 22.11
N ASP A 410 -19.50 8.16 23.17
CA ASP A 410 -18.21 8.17 23.85
C ASP A 410 -17.11 7.63 22.90
N ALA A 411 -17.40 6.55 22.18
CA ALA A 411 -16.50 5.97 21.19
C ALA A 411 -16.12 7.00 20.12
N THR A 412 -17.10 7.71 19.56
CA THR A 412 -16.87 8.76 18.55
C THR A 412 -16.00 9.88 19.09
N ASN A 413 -16.29 10.37 20.29
CA ASN A 413 -15.53 11.46 20.92
C ASN A 413 -14.08 11.02 21.23
N THR A 414 -13.91 9.81 21.74
CA THR A 414 -12.59 9.25 22.06
C THR A 414 -11.80 9.02 20.78
N MET A 415 -12.43 8.48 19.74
CA MET A 415 -11.81 8.24 18.44
C MET A 415 -11.42 9.55 17.74
N SER A 416 -12.24 10.59 17.85
CA SER A 416 -11.89 11.92 17.31
C SER A 416 -10.59 12.47 17.91
N ARG A 417 -10.36 12.25 19.22
CA ARG A 417 -9.11 12.64 19.87
C ARG A 417 -7.92 11.81 19.38
N ALA A 418 -8.11 10.50 19.19
CA ALA A 418 -7.05 9.63 18.66
C ALA A 418 -6.63 10.09 17.26
N VAL A 419 -7.59 10.31 16.35
CA VAL A 419 -7.34 10.79 14.99
C VAL A 419 -6.65 12.17 15.00
N GLU A 420 -7.03 13.08 15.88
CA GLU A 420 -6.39 14.39 15.96
C GLU A 420 -4.92 14.30 16.36
N ILE A 421 -4.58 13.45 17.35
CA ILE A 421 -3.18 13.18 17.71
C ILE A 421 -2.43 12.58 16.51
N MET A 422 -3.02 11.65 15.79
CA MET A 422 -2.39 11.02 14.62
C MET A 422 -2.12 12.01 13.50
N LYS A 423 -3.04 12.95 13.23
CA LYS A 423 -2.88 13.98 12.19
C LYS A 423 -1.79 15.00 12.50
N THR A 424 -1.59 15.31 13.75
CA THR A 424 -0.64 16.35 14.21
C THR A 424 0.73 15.81 14.57
N SER A 425 0.85 14.51 14.78
CA SER A 425 2.11 13.87 15.18
C SER A 425 2.86 13.31 13.96
N ALA A 426 4.09 13.77 13.78
CA ALA A 426 5.00 13.22 12.76
C ALA A 426 5.21 11.69 12.90
N ALA A 427 4.89 11.11 14.07
CA ALA A 427 4.95 9.65 14.27
C ALA A 427 3.95 8.86 13.43
N TYR A 428 2.91 9.51 12.92
CA TYR A 428 1.84 8.87 12.14
C TYR A 428 1.65 9.49 10.76
N THR A 429 2.27 10.64 10.46
CA THR A 429 2.08 11.38 9.21
C THR A 429 3.24 11.26 8.22
N SER A 430 4.42 10.78 8.66
CA SER A 430 5.55 10.62 7.74
C SER A 430 5.39 9.34 6.93
N ARG A 431 5.27 9.50 5.62
CA ARG A 431 5.31 8.39 4.65
C ARG A 431 6.72 7.82 4.46
N GLU A 432 7.76 8.52 4.90
CA GLU A 432 9.13 8.04 4.82
C GLU A 432 9.27 6.72 5.58
N GLY A 433 9.42 5.64 4.85
CA GLY A 433 9.60 4.28 5.37
C GLY A 433 8.33 3.44 5.49
N GLU A 434 7.14 3.90 5.06
CA GLU A 434 6.00 3.02 4.88
C GLU A 434 6.24 2.02 3.73
N GLU A 435 6.93 2.45 2.66
CA GLU A 435 7.25 1.59 1.51
C GLU A 435 8.01 0.33 1.91
N TRP A 436 9.07 0.44 2.69
CA TRP A 436 9.86 -0.74 3.06
C TRP A 436 9.34 -1.48 4.31
N ALA A 437 8.51 -0.86 5.14
CA ALA A 437 7.82 -1.56 6.22
C ALA A 437 6.72 -2.48 5.70
N THR A 438 6.22 -2.21 4.48
CA THR A 438 5.24 -3.02 3.76
C THR A 438 5.88 -4.02 2.78
N GLU A 439 7.17 -3.84 2.41
CA GLU A 439 7.90 -4.76 1.53
C GLU A 439 8.14 -6.14 2.14
N ASP A 440 8.21 -6.24 3.46
CA ASP A 440 8.27 -7.52 4.20
C ASP A 440 6.93 -8.30 4.15
N LEU A 441 5.90 -7.72 3.53
CA LEU A 441 4.57 -8.28 3.40
C LEU A 441 4.20 -8.30 1.92
N SER A 442 4.14 -9.46 1.34
CA SER A 442 3.78 -9.78 -0.06
C SER A 442 2.38 -9.29 -0.51
N ALA A 443 1.77 -8.36 0.20
CA ALA A 443 0.48 -7.73 -0.06
C ALA A 443 0.65 -6.25 -0.47
N LYS A 444 1.27 -6.00 -1.62
CA LYS A 444 1.17 -4.72 -2.32
C LYS A 444 -0.29 -4.52 -2.76
N GLY A 445 -1.15 -3.98 -1.92
CA GLY A 445 -2.49 -3.64 -2.38
C GLY A 445 -3.54 -3.33 -1.31
N GLU A 446 -3.38 -3.76 -0.08
CA GLU A 446 -4.46 -3.70 0.91
C GLU A 446 -4.09 -2.95 2.20
N TYR A 447 -2.99 -2.18 2.20
CA TYR A 447 -2.53 -1.50 3.40
C TYR A 447 -3.09 -0.08 3.52
N TRP A 448 -3.97 0.11 4.48
CA TRP A 448 -4.27 1.45 4.98
C TRP A 448 -3.30 1.82 6.11
N GLY A 449 -2.61 2.93 5.98
CA GLY A 449 -1.80 3.45 7.06
C GLY A 449 -2.59 3.56 8.38
N PHE A 450 -1.91 3.46 9.50
CA PHE A 450 -2.52 3.47 10.83
C PHE A 450 -3.48 4.65 11.05
N ALA A 451 -3.11 5.84 10.57
CA ALA A 451 -3.96 7.04 10.64
C ALA A 451 -5.18 6.97 9.70
N SER A 452 -5.05 6.32 8.53
CA SER A 452 -6.16 6.12 7.59
C SER A 452 -7.18 5.14 8.17
N SER A 453 -6.73 4.02 8.73
CA SER A 453 -7.60 3.04 9.42
C SER A 453 -8.36 3.68 10.59
N ALA A 454 -7.68 4.52 11.38
CA ALA A 454 -8.33 5.28 12.46
C ALA A 454 -9.38 6.28 11.91
N SER A 455 -9.10 6.89 10.76
CA SER A 455 -10.04 7.79 10.08
C SER A 455 -11.24 7.01 9.53
N GLY A 456 -11.04 5.80 9.02
CA GLY A 456 -12.11 4.89 8.60
C GLY A 456 -13.06 4.53 9.74
N ASP A 457 -12.51 4.14 10.88
CA ASP A 457 -13.27 3.88 12.09
C ASP A 457 -14.12 5.09 12.52
N LEU A 458 -13.52 6.26 12.56
CA LEU A 458 -14.22 7.49 12.93
C LEU A 458 -15.28 7.86 11.90
N GLY A 459 -15.01 7.65 10.61
CA GLY A 459 -15.97 7.84 9.52
C GLY A 459 -17.20 6.97 9.70
N GLY A 460 -17.00 5.67 9.95
CA GLY A 460 -18.08 4.72 10.23
C GLY A 460 -18.91 5.10 11.45
N LEU A 461 -18.27 5.49 12.55
CA LEU A 461 -18.96 5.94 13.78
C LEU A 461 -19.79 7.22 13.53
N ARG A 462 -19.27 8.18 12.75
CA ARG A 462 -19.99 9.42 12.39
C ARG A 462 -21.18 9.14 11.47
N LEU A 463 -21.03 8.23 10.49
CA LEU A 463 -22.15 7.79 9.66
C LEU A 463 -23.29 7.19 10.52
N ALA A 464 -22.96 6.27 11.43
CA ALA A 464 -23.94 5.65 12.30
C ALA A 464 -24.69 6.66 13.18
N ARG A 465 -24.05 7.79 13.53
CA ARG A 465 -24.66 8.89 14.28
C ARG A 465 -25.48 9.86 13.43
N GLY A 466 -25.32 9.82 12.11
CA GLY A 466 -25.92 10.80 11.19
C GLY A 466 -25.14 12.10 11.05
N ASP A 467 -23.88 12.13 11.45
CA ASP A 467 -22.96 13.26 11.32
C ASP A 467 -22.28 13.20 9.93
N PHE A 468 -23.08 13.29 8.85
CA PHE A 468 -22.68 12.88 7.49
C PHE A 468 -21.59 13.76 6.87
N VAL A 469 -21.66 15.08 7.05
CA VAL A 469 -20.62 16.01 6.52
C VAL A 469 -19.28 15.77 7.23
N GLN A 470 -19.33 15.53 8.54
CA GLN A 470 -18.13 15.22 9.31
C GLN A 470 -17.58 13.82 8.96
N ALA A 471 -18.45 12.87 8.58
CA ALA A 471 -18.02 11.57 8.07
C ALA A 471 -17.25 11.73 6.76
N LEU A 472 -17.80 12.51 5.80
CA LEU A 472 -17.06 12.85 4.58
C LEU A 472 -15.71 13.49 4.91
N ASP A 473 -15.68 14.50 5.79
CA ASP A 473 -14.46 15.25 6.12
C ASP A 473 -13.34 14.34 6.65
N VAL A 474 -13.67 13.42 7.56
CA VAL A 474 -12.65 12.54 8.15
C VAL A 474 -12.18 11.47 7.18
N LEU A 475 -13.08 10.88 6.37
CA LEU A 475 -12.72 9.88 5.36
C LEU A 475 -11.86 10.51 4.25
N PHE A 476 -12.27 11.67 3.76
CA PHE A 476 -11.54 12.42 2.74
C PHE A 476 -10.13 12.82 3.19
N LYS A 477 -10.00 13.40 4.38
CA LYS A 477 -8.71 13.77 4.97
C LYS A 477 -7.87 12.55 5.39
N GLY A 478 -8.52 11.42 5.64
CA GLY A 478 -7.88 10.13 5.90
C GLY A 478 -7.40 9.41 4.64
N GLN A 479 -7.59 10.01 3.45
CA GLN A 479 -7.23 9.43 2.15
C GLN A 479 -7.95 8.12 1.82
N LEU A 480 -9.13 7.91 2.37
CA LEU A 480 -10.05 6.81 2.07
C LEU A 480 -11.01 7.28 0.97
N TRP A 481 -10.48 7.32 -0.26
CA TRP A 481 -11.19 7.93 -1.38
C TRP A 481 -12.54 7.26 -1.66
N GLU A 482 -12.56 5.95 -1.75
CA GLU A 482 -13.77 5.19 -2.12
C GLU A 482 -14.89 5.37 -1.08
N ASP A 483 -14.52 5.37 0.20
CA ASP A 483 -15.45 5.65 1.30
C ASP A 483 -15.95 7.09 1.27
N ALA A 484 -15.07 8.04 1.01
CA ALA A 484 -15.42 9.45 0.87
C ALA A 484 -16.34 9.68 -0.34
N ALA A 485 -16.04 9.05 -1.48
CA ALA A 485 -16.86 9.08 -2.68
C ALA A 485 -18.26 8.48 -2.43
N PHE A 486 -18.34 7.35 -1.70
CA PHE A 486 -19.62 6.78 -1.29
C PHE A 486 -20.46 7.79 -0.49
N VAL A 487 -19.87 8.43 0.51
CA VAL A 487 -20.57 9.44 1.32
C VAL A 487 -20.97 10.63 0.48
N ALA A 488 -20.09 11.11 -0.40
CA ALA A 488 -20.35 12.23 -1.30
C ALA A 488 -21.44 11.93 -2.33
N GLU A 489 -21.47 10.72 -2.90
CA GLU A 489 -22.43 10.33 -3.94
C GLU A 489 -23.80 9.92 -3.35
N ARG A 490 -23.80 9.17 -2.26
CA ARG A 490 -24.98 8.42 -1.84
C ARG A 490 -25.60 8.94 -0.53
N VAL A 491 -24.82 9.58 0.34
CA VAL A 491 -25.28 9.99 1.67
C VAL A 491 -25.55 11.50 1.77
N LEU A 492 -24.67 12.35 1.29
CA LEU A 492 -24.88 13.79 1.33
C LEU A 492 -25.93 14.24 0.32
N THR A 493 -26.67 15.30 0.63
CA THR A 493 -27.40 16.03 -0.39
C THR A 493 -26.44 16.81 -1.28
N THR A 494 -26.82 17.06 -2.53
CA THR A 494 -25.97 17.82 -3.47
C THR A 494 -25.60 19.20 -2.93
N ASN A 495 -26.49 19.84 -2.15
CA ASN A 495 -26.20 21.13 -1.55
C ASN A 495 -25.20 21.03 -0.39
N GLU A 496 -25.27 20.03 0.47
CA GLU A 496 -24.27 19.80 1.52
C GLU A 496 -22.89 19.51 0.92
N LEU A 497 -22.85 18.67 -0.14
CA LEU A 497 -21.62 18.38 -0.85
C LEU A 497 -21.05 19.65 -1.49
N LYS A 498 -21.90 20.47 -2.14
CA LYS A 498 -21.49 21.74 -2.73
C LYS A 498 -20.90 22.69 -1.69
N GLN A 499 -21.55 22.84 -0.53
CA GLN A 499 -21.05 23.68 0.56
C GLN A 499 -19.71 23.19 1.07
N TYR A 500 -19.53 21.87 1.21
CA TYR A 500 -18.26 21.27 1.63
C TYR A 500 -17.14 21.53 0.61
N VAL A 501 -17.41 21.26 -0.67
CA VAL A 501 -16.43 21.42 -1.76
C VAL A 501 -16.03 22.91 -1.94
N ASP A 502 -16.98 23.83 -1.82
CA ASP A 502 -16.73 25.27 -1.94
C ASP A 502 -15.91 25.82 -0.76
N ALA A 503 -15.97 25.17 0.40
CA ALA A 503 -15.20 25.51 1.59
C ALA A 503 -13.79 24.90 1.61
N LEU A 504 -13.48 23.97 0.72
CA LEU A 504 -12.14 23.37 0.64
C LEU A 504 -11.09 24.43 0.28
N PRO A 505 -9.92 24.40 0.93
CA PRO A 505 -8.84 25.31 0.59
C PRO A 505 -8.39 25.11 -0.87
N LYS A 506 -8.04 26.18 -1.54
CA LYS A 506 -7.37 26.13 -2.85
C LYS A 506 -5.91 25.78 -2.59
N THR A 507 -5.57 24.52 -2.72
CA THR A 507 -4.19 24.02 -2.60
C THR A 507 -3.59 23.83 -3.98
N GLU A 508 -2.26 23.96 -4.08
CA GLU A 508 -1.54 23.51 -5.26
C GLU A 508 -1.73 21.97 -5.39
N PRO A 509 -1.84 21.46 -6.63
CA PRO A 509 -1.89 20.02 -6.85
C PRO A 509 -0.70 19.31 -6.20
N PRO A 510 -0.85 18.09 -5.69
CA PRO A 510 0.27 17.33 -5.15
C PRO A 510 1.31 17.11 -6.27
N LYS A 511 2.59 17.14 -5.94
CA LYS A 511 3.69 16.87 -6.90
C LYS A 511 3.65 15.43 -7.41
N GLU A 512 3.21 14.52 -6.58
CA GLU A 512 3.05 13.10 -6.87
C GLU A 512 1.71 12.61 -6.30
N GLY A 513 1.11 11.62 -6.96
CA GLY A 513 -0.15 11.02 -6.54
C GLY A 513 -1.40 11.75 -7.06
N GLU A 514 -2.55 11.32 -6.56
CA GLU A 514 -3.85 11.82 -7.02
C GLU A 514 -4.28 13.12 -6.31
N ASP A 515 -4.84 14.05 -7.08
CA ASP A 515 -5.47 15.26 -6.54
C ASP A 515 -6.92 14.96 -6.13
N TYR A 516 -7.10 14.51 -4.90
CA TYR A 516 -8.42 14.23 -4.35
C TYR A 516 -9.35 15.46 -4.28
N ASN A 517 -8.81 16.68 -4.15
CA ASN A 517 -9.62 17.88 -4.23
C ASN A 517 -10.23 18.04 -5.63
N LYS A 518 -9.44 17.81 -6.67
CA LYS A 518 -9.93 17.83 -8.06
C LYS A 518 -10.93 16.70 -8.29
N LYS A 519 -10.68 15.48 -7.81
CA LYS A 519 -11.62 14.35 -7.92
C LYS A 519 -12.96 14.67 -7.26
N LEU A 520 -12.96 15.22 -6.04
CA LEU A 520 -14.19 15.54 -5.31
C LEU A 520 -14.99 16.69 -5.97
N ARG A 521 -14.29 17.69 -6.50
CA ARG A 521 -14.91 18.76 -7.30
C ARG A 521 -15.58 18.17 -8.55
N TYR A 522 -14.90 17.30 -9.25
CA TYR A 522 -15.40 16.65 -10.46
C TYR A 522 -16.62 15.77 -10.17
N LEU A 523 -16.58 14.97 -9.08
CA LEU A 523 -17.72 14.20 -8.59
C LEU A 523 -18.93 15.12 -8.35
N LEU A 524 -18.76 16.26 -7.70
CA LEU A 524 -19.83 17.25 -7.52
C LEU A 524 -20.37 17.76 -8.86
N GLY A 525 -19.51 18.05 -9.83
CA GLY A 525 -19.90 18.46 -11.19
C GLY A 525 -20.81 17.44 -11.84
N ARG A 526 -20.42 16.18 -11.87
CA ARG A 526 -21.22 15.07 -12.43
C ARG A 526 -22.55 14.90 -11.70
N ARG A 527 -22.54 15.02 -10.39
CA ARG A 527 -23.75 14.93 -9.58
C ARG A 527 -24.72 16.09 -9.86
N LEU A 528 -24.22 17.31 -10.04
CA LEU A 528 -25.02 18.48 -10.45
C LEU A 528 -25.63 18.30 -11.86
N VAL A 529 -24.93 17.64 -12.78
CA VAL A 529 -25.47 17.30 -14.10
C VAL A 529 -26.63 16.32 -13.97
N ARG A 530 -26.52 15.31 -13.11
CA ARG A 530 -27.63 14.35 -12.83
C ARG A 530 -28.86 15.03 -12.19
N ASP A 531 -28.64 16.12 -11.47
CA ASP A 531 -29.70 16.95 -10.87
C ASP A 531 -30.24 18.04 -11.83
N ASP A 532 -29.90 18.01 -13.12
CA ASP A 532 -30.23 19.03 -14.14
C ASP A 532 -29.76 20.45 -13.80
N ARG A 533 -28.80 20.57 -12.87
CA ARG A 533 -28.21 21.86 -12.43
C ARG A 533 -26.99 22.24 -13.28
N TYR A 534 -27.20 22.27 -14.58
CA TYR A 534 -26.11 22.44 -15.56
C TYR A 534 -25.29 23.72 -15.39
N ALA A 535 -25.95 24.87 -15.05
CA ALA A 535 -25.26 26.12 -14.85
C ALA A 535 -24.29 26.06 -13.65
N ASP A 536 -24.70 25.38 -12.57
CA ASP A 536 -23.85 25.17 -11.40
C ASP A 536 -22.73 24.17 -11.70
N ALA A 537 -23.03 23.11 -12.46
CA ALA A 537 -22.12 22.00 -12.74
C ALA A 537 -20.85 22.43 -13.49
N LYS A 538 -20.99 23.37 -14.46
CA LYS A 538 -19.93 23.77 -15.38
C LYS A 538 -18.59 24.07 -14.69
N GLN A 539 -18.61 24.80 -13.58
CA GLN A 539 -17.39 25.21 -12.87
C GLN A 539 -16.69 24.09 -12.09
N TYR A 540 -17.32 22.92 -11.95
CA TYR A 540 -16.77 21.78 -11.21
C TYR A 540 -16.27 20.67 -12.14
N LEU A 541 -16.70 20.63 -13.41
CA LEU A 541 -16.19 19.69 -14.38
C LEU A 541 -14.75 20.05 -14.77
N SER A 542 -13.91 19.03 -14.95
CA SER A 542 -12.55 19.23 -15.44
C SER A 542 -12.56 19.62 -16.92
N PRO A 543 -11.82 20.68 -17.32
CA PRO A 543 -11.66 20.96 -18.75
C PRO A 543 -11.09 19.73 -19.50
N PRO A 544 -11.56 19.45 -20.75
CA PRO A 544 -12.50 20.27 -21.52
C PRO A 544 -13.98 19.83 -21.41
N TYR A 545 -14.35 19.00 -20.42
CA TYR A 545 -15.73 18.50 -20.28
C TYR A 545 -16.76 19.57 -19.93
N ASP A 546 -16.33 20.74 -19.47
CA ASP A 546 -17.17 21.93 -19.36
C ASP A 546 -17.76 22.33 -20.72
N LYS A 547 -16.98 22.21 -21.81
CA LYS A 547 -17.42 22.49 -23.20
C LYS A 547 -18.34 21.37 -23.72
N VAL A 548 -18.06 20.12 -23.36
CA VAL A 548 -18.95 18.99 -23.69
C VAL A 548 -20.31 19.20 -23.04
N LEU A 549 -20.34 19.63 -21.76
CA LEU A 549 -21.59 19.97 -21.08
C LEU A 549 -22.33 21.11 -21.78
N GLU A 550 -21.65 22.15 -22.20
CA GLU A 550 -22.27 23.26 -22.94
C GLU A 550 -22.98 22.77 -24.23
N LYS A 551 -22.29 21.92 -25.02
CA LYS A 551 -22.85 21.32 -26.22
C LYS A 551 -24.05 20.42 -25.92
N TYR A 552 -23.94 19.59 -24.88
CA TYR A 552 -25.01 18.72 -24.41
C TYR A 552 -26.27 19.52 -24.01
N VAL A 553 -26.08 20.55 -23.16
CA VAL A 553 -27.18 21.42 -22.70
C VAL A 553 -27.81 22.21 -23.86
N LYS A 554 -27.01 22.68 -24.79
CA LYS A 554 -27.51 23.33 -26.01
C LYS A 554 -28.38 22.35 -26.81
N ALA A 555 -27.90 21.15 -27.04
CA ALA A 555 -28.64 20.12 -27.78
C ALA A 555 -29.96 19.73 -27.08
N LEU A 556 -29.99 19.62 -25.76
CA LEU A 556 -31.23 19.41 -24.99
C LEU A 556 -32.23 20.57 -25.19
N LYS A 557 -31.78 21.82 -25.12
CA LYS A 557 -32.61 22.99 -25.29
C LYS A 557 -33.16 23.10 -26.72
N ASP A 558 -32.34 22.87 -27.74
CA ASP A 558 -32.72 22.89 -29.12
C ASP A 558 -33.74 21.79 -29.45
N GLY A 559 -33.51 20.58 -28.94
CA GLY A 559 -34.47 19.46 -29.07
C GLY A 559 -35.85 19.76 -28.49
N ALA A 560 -35.86 20.48 -27.37
CA ALA A 560 -37.10 20.89 -26.71
C ALA A 560 -37.76 22.16 -27.33
N ASN A 561 -37.07 22.89 -28.18
CA ASN A 561 -37.53 24.16 -28.72
C ASN A 561 -38.56 23.97 -29.86
N GLU A 562 -39.83 24.16 -29.56
CA GLU A 562 -40.93 23.99 -30.52
C GLU A 562 -40.93 25.02 -31.68
N LYS A 563 -40.09 26.05 -31.62
CA LYS A 563 -39.91 27.01 -32.73
C LYS A 563 -39.06 26.45 -33.87
N LEU A 564 -38.27 25.42 -33.61
CA LEU A 564 -37.50 24.70 -34.62
C LEU A 564 -38.35 23.66 -35.32
N SER A 565 -37.97 23.32 -36.56
CA SER A 565 -38.59 22.23 -37.31
C SER A 565 -38.45 20.88 -36.59
N LYS A 566 -39.34 19.94 -36.89
CA LYS A 566 -39.26 18.58 -36.36
C LYS A 566 -37.92 17.91 -36.63
N THR A 567 -37.35 18.13 -37.84
CA THR A 567 -36.06 17.56 -38.21
C THR A 567 -34.91 18.18 -37.43
N GLU A 568 -34.88 19.53 -37.26
CA GLU A 568 -33.85 20.18 -36.46
C GLU A 568 -33.92 19.76 -34.98
N ARG A 569 -35.12 19.64 -34.42
CA ARG A 569 -35.33 19.11 -33.05
C ARG A 569 -34.89 17.66 -32.91
N ALA A 570 -35.19 16.81 -33.89
CA ALA A 570 -34.77 15.42 -33.89
C ALA A 570 -33.25 15.32 -33.93
N HIS A 571 -32.60 16.11 -34.75
CA HIS A 571 -31.12 16.18 -34.81
C HIS A 571 -30.56 16.61 -33.47
N ALA A 572 -31.08 17.64 -32.87
CA ALA A 572 -30.61 18.11 -31.56
C ALA A 572 -30.79 17.08 -30.47
N TRP A 573 -31.94 16.37 -30.43
CA TRP A 573 -32.12 15.25 -29.50
C TRP A 573 -31.14 14.11 -29.75
N PHE A 574 -30.82 13.81 -31.01
CA PHE A 574 -29.87 12.75 -31.36
C PHE A 574 -28.42 13.14 -30.99
N THR A 575 -28.03 14.41 -31.21
CA THR A 575 -26.74 14.96 -30.72
C THR A 575 -26.64 14.84 -29.20
N ALA A 576 -27.70 15.19 -28.44
CA ALA A 576 -27.70 15.04 -27.01
C ALA A 576 -27.58 13.54 -26.60
N ALA A 577 -28.27 12.64 -27.34
CA ALA A 577 -28.16 11.20 -27.12
C ALA A 577 -26.74 10.69 -27.34
N TRP A 578 -26.09 11.14 -28.41
CA TRP A 578 -24.72 10.77 -28.74
C TRP A 578 -23.72 11.18 -27.66
N LEU A 579 -23.79 12.43 -27.21
CA LEU A 579 -22.96 12.95 -26.11
C LEU A 579 -23.22 12.17 -24.80
N ALA A 580 -24.50 11.90 -24.48
CA ALA A 580 -24.83 11.09 -23.31
C ALA A 580 -24.30 9.65 -23.42
N ARG A 581 -24.21 9.09 -24.64
CA ARG A 581 -23.67 7.73 -24.83
C ARG A 581 -22.15 7.66 -24.67
N TYR A 582 -21.43 8.61 -25.28
CA TYR A 582 -19.98 8.53 -25.42
C TYR A 582 -19.23 9.35 -24.36
N ASP A 583 -19.78 10.48 -23.90
CA ASP A 583 -19.23 11.29 -22.81
C ASP A 583 -20.04 11.14 -21.50
N GLY A 584 -20.97 10.19 -21.45
CA GLY A 584 -21.88 10.07 -20.30
C GLY A 584 -21.19 9.72 -19.00
N MET A 585 -20.11 8.93 -19.04
CA MET A 585 -19.29 8.62 -17.87
C MET A 585 -18.70 9.92 -17.28
N GLU A 586 -18.14 10.76 -18.14
CA GLU A 586 -17.49 12.01 -17.77
C GLU A 586 -18.49 13.08 -17.32
N LEU A 587 -19.67 13.12 -17.93
CA LEU A 587 -20.68 14.12 -17.60
C LEU A 587 -21.56 13.75 -16.41
N MET A 588 -21.88 12.46 -16.23
CA MET A 588 -22.91 12.05 -15.26
C MET A 588 -22.67 10.67 -14.63
N GLY A 589 -21.52 10.03 -14.89
CA GLY A 589 -21.15 8.79 -14.23
C GLY A 589 -20.95 8.96 -12.72
N THR A 590 -21.05 7.87 -11.96
CA THR A 590 -20.77 7.89 -10.52
C THR A 590 -19.35 7.44 -10.22
N GLU A 591 -18.74 8.00 -9.20
CA GLU A 591 -17.39 7.64 -8.77
C GLU A 591 -17.33 6.22 -8.18
N GLY A 592 -18.33 5.85 -7.41
CA GLY A 592 -18.49 4.50 -6.90
C GLY A 592 -19.60 3.74 -7.64
N ALA A 593 -20.18 2.72 -7.01
CA ALA A 593 -21.32 2.02 -7.57
C ALA A 593 -22.50 2.99 -7.85
N PRO A 594 -23.26 2.79 -8.93
CA PRO A 594 -23.19 1.63 -9.83
C PRO A 594 -22.12 1.71 -10.92
N ASP A 595 -21.60 2.89 -11.31
CA ASP A 595 -20.73 3.04 -12.48
C ASP A 595 -19.25 2.77 -12.17
N ALA A 596 -18.75 3.22 -11.01
CA ALA A 596 -17.34 3.24 -10.66
C ALA A 596 -16.50 3.92 -11.75
N TYR A 597 -16.47 5.25 -11.73
CA TYR A 597 -15.89 6.11 -12.75
C TYR A 597 -14.48 5.68 -13.25
N ALA A 598 -13.63 5.23 -12.33
CA ALA A 598 -12.27 4.81 -12.67
C ALA A 598 -12.18 3.39 -13.27
N GLU A 599 -13.29 2.64 -13.31
CA GLU A 599 -13.27 1.23 -13.66
C GLU A 599 -13.90 0.96 -15.02
N SER A 600 -13.27 0.09 -15.81
CA SER A 600 -13.78 -0.38 -17.11
C SER A 600 -14.24 -1.84 -17.03
N GLY A 601 -14.93 -2.32 -18.06
CA GLY A 601 -15.37 -3.72 -18.17
C GLY A 601 -16.84 -3.96 -17.82
N GLU A 602 -17.29 -5.20 -18.01
CA GLU A 602 -18.69 -5.62 -17.90
C GLU A 602 -19.00 -6.40 -16.61
N PHE A 603 -18.49 -5.98 -15.50
CA PHE A 603 -18.73 -6.61 -14.20
C PHE A 603 -19.64 -5.73 -13.32
N GLU A 604 -20.31 -6.36 -12.37
CA GLU A 604 -21.10 -5.67 -11.36
C GLU A 604 -20.19 -5.17 -10.23
N MET A 605 -20.37 -3.90 -9.87
CA MET A 605 -19.63 -3.30 -8.77
C MET A 605 -20.25 -3.66 -7.42
N PRO A 606 -19.45 -3.87 -6.36
CA PRO A 606 -19.96 -3.92 -4.99
C PRO A 606 -20.79 -2.67 -4.67
N ASP A 607 -22.03 -2.87 -4.21
CA ASP A 607 -22.94 -1.76 -3.87
C ASP A 607 -23.07 -1.60 -2.36
N LEU A 608 -22.16 -0.83 -1.78
CA LEU A 608 -22.18 -0.48 -0.36
C LEU A 608 -23.53 0.16 0.05
N ALA A 609 -24.17 0.94 -0.82
CA ALA A 609 -25.47 1.52 -0.52
C ALA A 609 -26.56 0.45 -0.34
N LYS A 610 -26.51 -0.63 -1.13
CA LYS A 610 -27.44 -1.77 -1.01
C LYS A 610 -27.18 -2.54 0.28
N GLU A 611 -25.94 -2.79 0.62
CA GLU A 611 -25.56 -3.46 1.86
C GLU A 611 -25.99 -2.66 3.08
N ARG A 612 -25.72 -1.38 3.12
CA ARG A 612 -26.11 -0.51 4.23
C ARG A 612 -27.64 -0.40 4.36
N ARG A 613 -28.39 -0.37 3.25
CA ARG A 613 -29.87 -0.42 3.27
C ARG A 613 -30.39 -1.73 3.84
N SER A 614 -29.75 -2.85 3.54
CA SER A 614 -30.14 -4.17 4.03
C SER A 614 -29.80 -4.40 5.51
N GLY A 615 -28.81 -3.70 6.02
CA GLY A 615 -28.25 -3.91 7.36
C GLY A 615 -27.46 -5.21 7.49
N ALA A 616 -27.02 -5.78 6.36
CA ALA A 616 -26.23 -7.00 6.27
C ALA A 616 -25.23 -6.88 5.13
N TYR A 617 -24.14 -7.58 5.23
CA TYR A 617 -23.09 -7.66 4.19
C TYR A 617 -22.86 -9.12 3.77
N GLN A 618 -22.25 -9.31 2.61
CA GLN A 618 -21.90 -10.62 2.09
C GLN A 618 -20.47 -10.99 2.47
N THR A 619 -20.27 -12.21 2.90
CA THR A 619 -18.92 -12.77 3.15
C THR A 619 -18.85 -14.20 2.65
N ILE A 620 -17.68 -14.69 2.36
CA ILE A 620 -17.46 -16.09 1.98
C ILE A 620 -17.94 -17.00 3.10
N ALA A 621 -18.67 -18.06 2.74
CA ALA A 621 -19.03 -19.11 3.67
C ALA A 621 -17.85 -20.07 3.85
N TYR A 622 -17.50 -20.35 5.11
CA TYR A 622 -16.47 -21.31 5.45
C TYR A 622 -17.11 -22.57 6.05
N ASP A 623 -16.50 -23.74 5.80
CA ASP A 623 -16.88 -25.01 6.42
C ASP A 623 -16.44 -25.08 7.90
N LYS A 624 -16.66 -26.22 8.54
CA LYS A 624 -16.28 -26.44 9.95
C LYS A 624 -14.77 -26.48 10.16
N GLU A 625 -14.05 -26.85 9.13
CA GLU A 625 -12.59 -26.94 9.08
C GLU A 625 -11.94 -25.58 8.76
N GLY A 626 -12.72 -24.55 8.39
CA GLY A 626 -12.25 -23.21 8.08
C GLY A 626 -11.88 -23.00 6.61
N ASN A 627 -12.24 -23.94 5.71
CA ASN A 627 -11.99 -23.78 4.28
C ASN A 627 -13.14 -23.05 3.60
N ALA A 628 -12.86 -22.25 2.58
CA ALA A 628 -13.88 -21.60 1.77
C ALA A 628 -14.79 -22.65 1.10
N SER A 629 -16.10 -22.44 1.16
CA SER A 629 -17.07 -23.30 0.50
C SER A 629 -17.35 -22.79 -0.91
N TYR A 630 -17.46 -23.68 -1.89
CA TYR A 630 -17.71 -23.34 -3.28
C TYR A 630 -19.03 -23.92 -3.78
N ASP A 631 -19.65 -23.29 -4.77
CA ASP A 631 -20.84 -23.80 -5.46
C ASP A 631 -20.44 -24.83 -6.55
N GLU A 632 -21.45 -25.35 -7.29
CA GLU A 632 -21.25 -26.34 -8.36
C GLU A 632 -20.43 -25.82 -9.55
N ASN A 633 -20.34 -24.49 -9.69
CA ASN A 633 -19.61 -23.82 -10.75
C ASN A 633 -18.22 -23.37 -10.30
N GLY A 634 -17.79 -23.69 -9.07
CA GLY A 634 -16.50 -23.30 -8.52
C GLY A 634 -16.44 -21.88 -7.97
N ASN A 635 -17.59 -21.17 -7.83
CA ASN A 635 -17.63 -19.85 -7.24
C ASN A 635 -17.73 -19.94 -5.69
N PRO A 636 -17.09 -19.03 -4.94
CA PRO A 636 -17.23 -18.98 -3.49
C PRO A 636 -18.70 -18.82 -3.08
N LYS A 637 -19.20 -19.68 -2.22
CA LYS A 637 -20.52 -19.51 -1.62
C LYS A 637 -20.53 -18.31 -0.70
N MET A 638 -21.43 -17.38 -0.94
CA MET A 638 -21.58 -16.19 -0.11
C MET A 638 -22.65 -16.44 0.97
N LYS A 639 -22.40 -15.91 2.17
CA LYS A 639 -23.37 -15.88 3.26
C LYS A 639 -23.64 -14.44 3.67
N SER A 640 -24.89 -14.12 3.97
CA SER A 640 -25.28 -12.83 4.52
C SER A 640 -25.07 -12.79 6.04
N VAL A 641 -24.36 -11.77 6.50
CA VAL A 641 -24.06 -11.55 7.92
C VAL A 641 -24.61 -10.20 8.34
N PRO A 642 -25.31 -10.09 9.49
CA PRO A 642 -25.79 -8.81 10.00
C PRO A 642 -24.63 -7.82 10.18
N ALA A 643 -24.83 -6.59 9.70
CA ALA A 643 -23.85 -5.53 9.89
C ALA A 643 -23.71 -5.17 11.37
N VAL A 644 -22.46 -5.01 11.80
CA VAL A 644 -22.10 -4.56 13.16
C VAL A 644 -22.47 -3.09 13.35
N LEU A 645 -22.15 -2.29 12.33
CA LEU A 645 -22.39 -0.85 12.30
C LEU A 645 -23.54 -0.57 11.31
N LYS A 646 -24.77 -0.67 11.79
CA LYS A 646 -25.96 -0.48 10.95
C LYS A 646 -26.15 0.97 10.54
N ALA A 647 -26.66 1.16 9.33
CA ALA A 647 -27.08 2.47 8.87
C ALA A 647 -28.23 3.01 9.72
N SER A 648 -28.18 4.28 10.07
CA SER A 648 -29.28 4.96 10.76
C SER A 648 -30.50 5.14 9.85
N ALA A 649 -31.70 5.33 10.41
CA ALA A 649 -32.90 5.61 9.63
C ALA A 649 -32.72 6.85 8.72
N LYS A 650 -32.00 7.86 9.19
CA LYS A 650 -31.62 9.04 8.39
C LYS A 650 -30.72 8.68 7.21
N GLU A 651 -29.72 7.83 7.42
CA GLU A 651 -28.84 7.37 6.38
C GLU A 651 -29.61 6.59 5.31
N ILE A 652 -30.46 5.65 5.73
CA ILE A 652 -31.31 4.87 4.81
C ILE A 652 -32.21 5.80 3.98
N GLN A 653 -32.80 6.81 4.60
CA GLN A 653 -33.59 7.82 3.88
C GLN A 653 -32.76 8.49 2.79
N ARG A 654 -31.55 8.93 3.10
CA ARG A 654 -30.63 9.59 2.14
C ARG A 654 -30.20 8.66 1.03
N LEU A 655 -29.83 7.42 1.35
CA LEU A 655 -29.49 6.39 0.36
C LEU A 655 -30.66 6.13 -0.63
N ASN A 656 -31.90 6.24 -0.17
CA ASN A 656 -33.06 6.12 -1.05
C ASN A 656 -33.30 7.39 -1.89
N MET A 657 -33.06 8.58 -1.34
CA MET A 657 -33.22 9.86 -2.07
C MET A 657 -32.14 10.07 -3.13
N ASN A 658 -30.93 9.61 -2.88
CA ASN A 658 -29.78 9.80 -3.76
C ASN A 658 -29.53 8.60 -4.69
N LYS A 659 -30.56 7.79 -4.94
CA LYS A 659 -30.48 6.73 -5.95
C LYS A 659 -30.25 7.31 -7.33
N ILE A 660 -29.40 6.65 -8.10
CA ILE A 660 -29.25 6.94 -9.51
C ILE A 660 -30.49 6.42 -10.26
N THR A 661 -30.88 7.08 -11.32
CA THR A 661 -32.08 6.67 -12.09
C THR A 661 -31.72 6.51 -13.57
N PRO A 662 -31.81 5.28 -14.08
CA PRO A 662 -32.01 4.00 -13.38
C PRO A 662 -30.78 3.58 -12.55
N ASP A 663 -30.98 2.84 -11.45
CA ASP A 663 -29.92 2.40 -10.51
C ASP A 663 -29.20 1.15 -11.04
N ILE A 664 -28.57 1.30 -12.19
CA ILE A 664 -27.78 0.27 -12.87
C ILE A 664 -26.47 0.86 -13.40
N ARG A 665 -25.47 0.02 -13.61
CA ARG A 665 -24.17 0.42 -14.15
C ARG A 665 -24.31 0.99 -15.57
N PHE A 666 -23.57 2.06 -15.84
CA PHE A 666 -23.62 2.81 -17.10
C PHE A 666 -25.05 3.30 -17.45
N HIS A 667 -25.75 3.80 -16.41
CA HIS A 667 -27.12 4.32 -16.51
C HIS A 667 -27.30 5.38 -17.60
N TYR A 668 -26.25 6.15 -17.93
CA TYR A 668 -26.24 7.14 -19.00
C TYR A 668 -26.47 6.55 -20.40
N ARG A 669 -26.22 5.24 -20.62
CA ARG A 669 -26.59 4.55 -21.87
C ARG A 669 -28.11 4.47 -22.05
N LEU A 670 -28.85 4.28 -20.97
CA LEU A 670 -30.31 4.31 -20.98
C LEU A 670 -30.85 5.73 -21.16
N ILE A 671 -30.18 6.74 -20.59
CA ILE A 671 -30.48 8.14 -20.85
C ILE A 671 -30.27 8.45 -22.34
N ALA A 672 -29.15 8.03 -22.93
CA ALA A 672 -28.86 8.18 -24.35
C ALA A 672 -29.95 7.54 -25.22
N GLY A 673 -30.30 6.28 -24.93
CA GLY A 673 -31.39 5.59 -25.62
C GLY A 673 -32.73 6.34 -25.54
N ALA A 674 -33.09 6.83 -24.36
CA ALA A 674 -34.32 7.61 -24.17
C ALA A 674 -34.31 8.95 -24.95
N LEU A 675 -33.15 9.64 -25.04
CA LEU A 675 -32.99 10.86 -25.86
C LEU A 675 -33.08 10.54 -27.34
N ALA A 676 -32.48 9.46 -27.81
CA ALA A 676 -32.59 9.00 -29.20
C ALA A 676 -34.04 8.65 -29.55
N MET A 677 -34.79 8.05 -28.63
CA MET A 677 -36.24 7.80 -28.85
C MET A 677 -37.08 9.06 -28.94
N LYS A 678 -36.69 10.17 -28.24
CA LYS A 678 -37.30 11.49 -28.47
C LYS A 678 -37.02 12.03 -29.88
N ALA A 679 -35.83 11.80 -30.42
CA ALA A 679 -35.49 12.13 -31.78
C ALA A 679 -36.35 11.31 -32.76
N ALA A 680 -36.39 9.99 -32.56
CA ALA A 680 -37.18 9.08 -33.40
C ALA A 680 -38.68 9.41 -33.47
N ALA A 681 -39.24 9.92 -32.36
CA ALA A 681 -40.65 10.32 -32.28
C ALA A 681 -41.00 11.52 -33.19
N LEU A 682 -40.03 12.32 -33.61
CA LEU A 682 -40.20 13.48 -34.49
C LEU A 682 -39.97 13.17 -35.98
N LEU A 683 -39.44 12.01 -36.29
CA LEU A 683 -39.09 11.56 -37.65
C LEU A 683 -40.23 10.79 -38.30
N PRO A 684 -40.33 10.84 -39.63
CA PRO A 684 -41.39 10.12 -40.35
C PRO A 684 -41.15 8.60 -40.34
N ASP A 685 -42.25 7.83 -40.35
CA ASP A 685 -42.17 6.39 -40.40
C ASP A 685 -41.56 5.90 -41.75
N ASN A 686 -40.80 4.82 -41.69
CA ASN A 686 -40.09 4.24 -42.82
C ASN A 686 -39.09 5.20 -43.49
N SER A 687 -38.57 6.19 -42.80
CA SER A 687 -37.38 6.91 -43.23
C SER A 687 -36.09 6.18 -42.74
N GLU A 688 -35.01 6.29 -43.46
CA GLU A 688 -33.73 5.67 -43.01
C GLU A 688 -33.20 6.33 -41.77
N GLU A 689 -33.54 7.58 -41.52
CA GLU A 689 -33.14 8.32 -40.32
C GLU A 689 -33.81 7.77 -39.04
N VAL A 690 -35.12 7.44 -39.09
CA VAL A 690 -35.79 6.85 -37.91
C VAL A 690 -35.24 5.48 -37.64
N ALA A 691 -34.97 4.67 -38.66
CA ALA A 691 -34.39 3.35 -38.48
C ALA A 691 -32.98 3.41 -37.89
N ASP A 692 -32.13 4.27 -38.40
CA ASP A 692 -30.77 4.52 -37.89
C ASP A 692 -30.81 4.92 -36.41
N VAL A 693 -31.60 5.94 -36.06
CA VAL A 693 -31.70 6.44 -34.66
C VAL A 693 -32.21 5.36 -33.70
N VAL A 694 -33.21 4.57 -34.10
CA VAL A 694 -33.77 3.52 -33.24
C VAL A 694 -32.81 2.33 -33.13
N ASN A 695 -32.15 1.93 -34.24
CA ASN A 695 -31.13 0.89 -34.19
C ASN A 695 -29.98 1.28 -33.24
N GLN A 696 -29.44 2.50 -33.38
CA GLN A 696 -28.38 2.98 -32.45
C GLN A 696 -28.87 2.99 -31.00
N ALA A 697 -30.07 3.48 -30.72
CA ALA A 697 -30.64 3.43 -29.38
C ALA A 697 -30.70 2.01 -28.83
N GLY A 698 -31.12 1.06 -29.66
CA GLY A 698 -31.19 -0.36 -29.32
C GLY A 698 -29.81 -0.95 -29.03
N MET A 699 -28.84 -0.69 -29.89
CA MET A 699 -27.44 -1.12 -29.69
C MET A 699 -26.84 -0.62 -28.39
N TRP A 700 -27.15 0.61 -27.96
CA TRP A 700 -26.61 1.18 -26.73
C TRP A 700 -27.19 0.56 -25.44
N VAL A 701 -28.43 0.02 -25.48
CA VAL A 701 -29.14 -0.44 -24.29
C VAL A 701 -29.35 -1.96 -24.22
N LYS A 702 -29.21 -2.68 -25.34
CA LYS A 702 -29.57 -4.12 -25.42
C LYS A 702 -28.89 -4.99 -24.38
N ASP A 703 -27.62 -4.71 -24.08
CA ASP A 703 -26.81 -5.51 -23.15
C ASP A 703 -26.91 -4.98 -21.70
N ARG A 704 -27.61 -3.87 -21.47
CA ARG A 704 -27.83 -3.27 -20.14
C ARG A 704 -29.25 -3.47 -19.59
N ASP A 705 -30.23 -3.42 -20.48
CA ASP A 705 -31.64 -3.69 -20.13
C ASP A 705 -32.34 -4.29 -21.37
N GLU A 706 -32.37 -5.60 -21.41
CA GLU A 706 -33.01 -6.35 -22.50
C GLU A 706 -34.49 -5.97 -22.70
N LYS A 707 -35.21 -5.63 -21.61
CA LYS A 707 -36.62 -5.21 -21.68
C LYS A 707 -36.75 -3.86 -22.37
N VAL A 708 -35.84 -2.95 -22.15
CA VAL A 708 -35.78 -1.65 -22.84
C VAL A 708 -35.38 -1.89 -24.30
N GLY A 709 -34.35 -2.71 -24.55
CA GLY A 709 -33.92 -3.11 -25.88
C GLY A 709 -35.08 -3.69 -26.67
N ASN A 710 -35.82 -4.64 -26.13
CA ASN A 710 -36.97 -5.24 -26.79
C ASN A 710 -38.08 -4.23 -27.15
N ARG A 711 -38.35 -3.24 -26.30
CA ARG A 711 -39.29 -2.14 -26.61
C ARG A 711 -38.80 -1.30 -27.82
N TYR A 712 -37.49 -1.06 -27.94
CA TYR A 712 -36.94 -0.33 -29.08
C TYR A 712 -36.95 -1.21 -30.36
N TYR A 713 -36.73 -2.49 -30.23
CA TYR A 713 -36.89 -3.43 -31.36
C TYR A 713 -38.34 -3.48 -31.91
N GLN A 714 -39.33 -3.42 -31.01
CA GLN A 714 -40.74 -3.31 -31.48
C GLN A 714 -40.99 -2.02 -32.27
N VAL A 715 -40.28 -0.93 -31.99
CA VAL A 715 -40.35 0.30 -32.79
C VAL A 715 -39.76 0.10 -34.19
N ILE A 716 -38.66 -0.67 -34.30
CA ILE A 716 -38.11 -1.08 -35.63
C ILE A 716 -39.17 -1.83 -36.43
N ASP A 717 -39.80 -2.84 -35.85
CA ASP A 717 -40.79 -3.67 -36.53
C ASP A 717 -42.00 -2.83 -37.02
N HIS A 718 -42.49 -1.93 -36.15
CA HIS A 718 -43.69 -1.14 -36.48
C HIS A 718 -43.43 0.07 -37.36
N ARG A 719 -42.30 0.75 -37.22
CA ARG A 719 -42.04 2.03 -37.90
C ARG A 719 -40.96 1.99 -38.95
N CYS A 720 -40.12 0.96 -39.00
CA CYS A 720 -38.93 0.93 -39.84
C CYS A 720 -38.88 -0.23 -40.82
N ALA A 721 -39.92 -1.05 -40.90
CA ALA A 721 -39.92 -2.31 -41.64
C ALA A 721 -39.63 -2.17 -43.17
N LYS A 722 -39.79 -0.97 -43.76
CA LYS A 722 -39.49 -0.73 -45.18
C LYS A 722 -38.12 -0.12 -45.40
N THR A 723 -37.35 0.20 -44.40
CA THR A 723 -36.00 0.73 -44.52
C THR A 723 -34.97 -0.38 -44.66
N LYS A 724 -33.75 -0.07 -45.08
CA LYS A 724 -32.68 -1.07 -45.22
C LYS A 724 -32.25 -1.60 -43.85
N ILE A 725 -32.04 -0.69 -42.89
CA ILE A 725 -31.65 -1.04 -41.50
C ILE A 725 -32.78 -1.86 -40.85
N GLY A 726 -34.04 -1.38 -40.92
CA GLY A 726 -35.17 -2.10 -40.34
C GLY A 726 -35.39 -3.50 -40.91
N GLN A 727 -35.17 -3.71 -42.23
CA GLN A 727 -35.21 -5.04 -42.84
C GLN A 727 -34.08 -5.93 -42.32
N ALA A 728 -32.89 -5.39 -42.12
CA ALA A 728 -31.75 -6.14 -41.58
C ALA A 728 -31.98 -6.54 -40.11
N ASP A 729 -32.50 -5.61 -39.29
CA ASP A 729 -32.85 -5.87 -37.91
C ASP A 729 -33.93 -6.96 -37.78
N ILE A 730 -34.97 -6.87 -38.61
CA ILE A 730 -36.06 -7.86 -38.65
C ILE A 730 -35.55 -9.23 -39.08
N ALA A 731 -34.66 -9.29 -40.12
CA ALA A 731 -34.08 -10.53 -40.59
C ALA A 731 -33.16 -11.20 -39.53
N LYS A 732 -32.48 -10.41 -38.73
CA LYS A 732 -31.65 -10.89 -37.58
C LYS A 732 -32.48 -11.21 -36.33
N HIS A 733 -33.73 -10.78 -36.28
CA HIS A 733 -34.59 -10.79 -35.09
C HIS A 733 -34.01 -10.00 -33.90
N TRP A 734 -33.09 -9.08 -34.17
CA TRP A 734 -32.45 -8.17 -33.21
C TRP A 734 -31.70 -7.05 -33.93
N PHE A 735 -31.14 -6.11 -33.19
CA PHE A 735 -30.36 -5.01 -33.74
C PHE A 735 -29.12 -5.50 -34.50
N VAL A 736 -28.88 -4.93 -35.69
CA VAL A 736 -27.65 -5.13 -36.45
C VAL A 736 -26.60 -4.06 -36.09
N ASP A 737 -25.34 -4.43 -36.16
CA ASP A 737 -24.23 -3.47 -36.04
C ASP A 737 -24.02 -2.76 -37.38
N GLN A 738 -24.87 -1.80 -37.65
CA GLN A 738 -24.88 -1.03 -38.89
C GLN A 738 -25.17 0.45 -38.60
N GLU A 739 -24.29 1.33 -39.06
CA GLU A 739 -24.48 2.76 -39.01
C GLU A 739 -25.22 3.26 -40.25
N GLY A 740 -26.24 4.05 -40.02
CA GLY A 740 -26.96 4.75 -41.05
C GLY A 740 -26.39 6.17 -41.33
N PRO A 741 -27.09 6.98 -42.10
CA PRO A 741 -26.59 8.27 -42.53
C PRO A 741 -26.47 9.29 -41.35
N TRP A 742 -27.37 9.22 -40.34
CA TRP A 742 -27.33 10.13 -39.21
C TRP A 742 -26.27 9.74 -38.19
N SER A 743 -26.14 8.47 -37.90
CA SER A 743 -25.10 8.00 -36.98
C SER A 743 -23.70 8.31 -37.50
N LYS A 744 -23.46 8.08 -38.83
CA LYS A 744 -22.18 8.46 -39.46
C LYS A 744 -21.89 9.96 -39.41
N ALA A 745 -22.90 10.78 -39.68
CA ALA A 745 -22.76 12.23 -39.64
C ALA A 745 -22.49 12.72 -38.22
N GLU A 746 -23.20 12.16 -37.24
CA GLU A 746 -23.02 12.53 -35.82
C GLU A 746 -21.66 12.09 -35.27
N GLN A 747 -21.19 10.91 -35.66
CA GLN A 747 -19.86 10.42 -35.33
C GLN A 747 -18.77 11.36 -35.85
N GLN A 748 -18.87 11.78 -37.13
CA GLN A 748 -17.91 12.74 -37.69
C GLN A 748 -17.95 14.10 -36.97
N ALA A 749 -19.15 14.60 -36.69
CA ALA A 749 -19.33 15.85 -35.95
C ALA A 749 -18.81 15.76 -34.52
N TYR A 750 -18.98 14.61 -33.88
CA TYR A 750 -18.45 14.31 -32.54
C TYR A 750 -16.92 14.29 -32.55
N GLN A 751 -16.30 13.56 -33.47
CA GLN A 751 -14.83 13.49 -33.59
C GLN A 751 -14.23 14.87 -33.92
N ALA A 752 -14.83 15.64 -34.82
CA ALA A 752 -14.39 16.99 -35.13
C ALA A 752 -14.45 17.92 -33.90
N PHE A 753 -15.54 17.85 -33.14
CA PHE A 753 -15.71 18.63 -31.92
C PHE A 753 -14.71 18.23 -30.83
N HIS A 754 -14.48 16.93 -30.61
CA HIS A 754 -13.50 16.47 -29.63
C HIS A 754 -12.10 16.94 -29.99
N LYS A 755 -11.72 16.85 -31.25
CA LYS A 755 -10.44 17.39 -31.73
C LYS A 755 -10.32 18.90 -31.51
N GLU A 756 -11.41 19.65 -31.77
CA GLU A 756 -11.44 21.12 -31.56
C GLU A 756 -11.18 21.50 -30.08
N ILE A 757 -11.75 20.74 -29.16
CA ILE A 757 -11.61 21.00 -27.71
C ILE A 757 -10.37 20.34 -27.08
N GLY A 758 -9.58 19.59 -27.86
CA GLY A 758 -8.34 18.97 -27.41
C GLY A 758 -8.52 17.60 -26.71
N LEU A 759 -9.64 16.92 -26.97
CA LEU A 759 -9.82 15.53 -26.59
C LEU A 759 -9.38 14.63 -27.75
N GLU A 760 -8.65 13.57 -27.45
CA GLU A 760 -8.45 12.51 -28.43
C GLU A 760 -9.80 11.82 -28.69
N PRO A 761 -10.20 11.61 -29.94
CA PRO A 761 -11.38 10.83 -30.21
C PRO A 761 -11.16 9.41 -29.64
N PRO A 762 -12.20 8.77 -29.07
CA PRO A 762 -12.08 7.38 -28.67
C PRO A 762 -11.61 6.55 -29.88
N PRO A 763 -10.75 5.53 -29.68
CA PRO A 763 -10.28 4.69 -30.77
C PRO A 763 -11.51 4.19 -31.54
N GLU A 764 -11.42 4.20 -32.88
CA GLU A 764 -12.43 3.58 -33.74
C GLU A 764 -12.71 2.21 -33.16
N SER A 765 -13.97 1.90 -32.90
CA SER A 765 -14.40 0.70 -32.18
C SER A 765 -13.61 -0.50 -32.67
N GLU A 766 -12.61 -0.94 -31.92
CA GLU A 766 -12.25 -2.34 -32.01
C GLU A 766 -13.53 -3.08 -31.62
N SER A 767 -14.17 -3.66 -32.63
CA SER A 767 -15.15 -4.69 -32.40
C SER A 767 -14.53 -5.64 -31.40
N VAL A 768 -15.08 -5.68 -30.19
CA VAL A 768 -14.70 -6.70 -29.20
C VAL A 768 -14.78 -8.00 -29.98
N PRO A 769 -13.69 -8.78 -30.16
CA PRO A 769 -13.78 -10.04 -30.86
C PRO A 769 -14.92 -10.80 -30.18
N GLU A 770 -15.92 -11.21 -30.95
CA GLU A 770 -16.89 -12.17 -30.48
C GLU A 770 -16.07 -13.30 -29.88
N LEU A 771 -16.18 -13.49 -28.54
CA LEU A 771 -15.75 -14.74 -27.97
C LEU A 771 -16.52 -15.81 -28.71
N GLU A 772 -15.85 -16.46 -29.67
CA GLU A 772 -16.35 -17.66 -30.32
C GLU A 772 -16.87 -18.54 -29.20
N SER A 773 -18.19 -18.73 -29.17
CA SER A 773 -18.84 -19.69 -28.30
C SER A 773 -18.06 -21.00 -28.43
N SER A 774 -17.44 -21.40 -27.31
CA SER A 774 -16.76 -22.70 -27.23
C SER A 774 -17.70 -23.74 -27.85
N PRO A 775 -17.24 -24.58 -28.80
CA PRO A 775 -18.09 -25.60 -29.38
C PRO A 775 -18.62 -26.46 -28.23
N GLU A 776 -19.94 -26.70 -28.24
CA GLU A 776 -20.59 -27.64 -27.35
C GLU A 776 -19.77 -28.94 -27.33
N PRO A 777 -19.50 -29.55 -26.19
CA PRO A 777 -18.81 -30.83 -26.13
C PRO A 777 -19.66 -31.85 -26.83
N GLU A 778 -19.12 -32.43 -27.93
CA GLU A 778 -19.72 -33.57 -28.62
C GLU A 778 -20.14 -34.63 -27.59
N SER A 779 -21.41 -34.96 -27.62
CA SER A 779 -21.98 -36.02 -26.80
C SER A 779 -21.21 -37.32 -27.00
N SER A 780 -20.57 -37.82 -25.99
CA SER A 780 -19.96 -39.14 -25.95
C SER A 780 -21.01 -40.20 -26.30
N PRO A 781 -20.71 -41.18 -27.14
CA PRO A 781 -21.65 -42.23 -27.46
C PRO A 781 -21.93 -43.12 -26.25
N GLU A 782 -23.22 -43.39 -26.02
CA GLU A 782 -23.69 -44.34 -25.01
C GLU A 782 -22.99 -45.71 -25.15
N PRO A 783 -22.60 -46.37 -24.06
CA PRO A 783 -22.12 -47.74 -24.12
C PRO A 783 -23.32 -48.69 -24.35
N SER A 784 -23.24 -49.45 -25.42
CA SER A 784 -24.14 -50.57 -25.71
C SER A 784 -24.19 -51.59 -24.60
N PRO A 785 -25.33 -52.22 -24.32
CA PRO A 785 -25.48 -53.18 -23.21
C PRO A 785 -24.89 -54.52 -23.58
N ARG A 786 -24.03 -55.02 -22.69
CA ARG A 786 -23.79 -56.43 -22.46
C ARG A 786 -23.56 -56.72 -20.99
#